data_f635f1b5a19339248738650ab4ebdde9
#
_entry.id   f635f1b5a19339248738650ab4ebdde9
#
_cell.length_a   1.000
_cell.length_b   1.000
_cell.length_c   1.000
_cell.angle_alpha   90.00
_cell.angle_beta   90.00
_cell.angle_gamma   90.00
#
_symmetry.space_group_name_H-M   'P 1'
#
loop_
_entity.id
_entity.type
_entity.pdbx_description
1 polymer ?
#
loop_
_entity_poly.entity_id
_entity_poly.type
_entity_poly.pdbx_seq_one_letter_code
_entity_poly.pdbx_strand_id
1 'polypeptide(L)'
;MIPVLYSRSCRRTYTWLLLLLSVCATLQLSAATVNVSSLSALQTAINNAAPGDVIILANGVYTASTDITISKQGTAAQPITIQAQTIGGVEINGTAGINIVSPAKYIIIKGFKFKFSASQATMASGTSFCRWTRNLFETPGDGENLLLNGNDHEVDYNTFQHKNAMGRFIAVRGSGSQIAQRLHIHHNYFYDQQPQTANGAETLQFGLSGYSMSSSNSIVEYNVFESCQGENEMISIKASAVTLRYNTIRDCVSQFTLRHGNFCNVYGNYFLNTQGIRIFGDDHKVYSNHFENCDPGINIGNGDGEVANGDALTVHDRPDRCVIAFNTLVNCPTNYVQAGRSGGLGATYTTFVNNIIQGGGPAASIAGPYTNPTWGGNILYGTNGAGAVPAGTYTTSNPLLARDATGTFHLQSGSPAINAAIGSYSTLNTDMDGQARTGTFDIGADEVSTAAVTARIMDASMVGVNGADTPANSCVPASASADDGNVPANVLDGDTATRWSASGDGQWIQFCLDNIVSVSAVKIAFYNGDSRISTFDILAGNDGINFTTVAAGLTSSGTSRTLQTFSFTPVSAKYIRIVGHGNNVNAWNSFTEVQIVTGVSCVPAIASADDGNVPANVLDNDLNTRWSANGNWQWIQLCLGETKTVSGVKIAFFSGNTRTSTFDVKVGNDTSNLVTVATGLVSSGTSTALETFNFTPASGKYVRIVGHGNSSNLWNSYTEVQVITSGALMAKSAAPAETQLDVYPNPAGPQTTVSFTLKQPARVMLNLYDVSGRFIRNIMGGKLPAGKHTYAVPLSDVSSGNYLLILNNEGKLSTGRISRQ
;
A
#
# COMPACT_ATOMS: atom_id res chain seq x y z
N MET A 1 87.91 -33.55 -8.69
CA MET A 1 86.99 -34.10 -9.72
C MET A 1 85.80 -34.73 -9.01
N ILE A 2 84.72 -34.09 -8.91
CA ILE A 2 83.50 -34.56 -8.26
C ILE A 2 82.32 -34.27 -9.23
N PRO A 3 81.56 -35.28 -9.64
CA PRO A 3 80.44 -35.04 -10.51
C PRO A 3 79.15 -34.70 -9.68
N VAL A 4 78.43 -33.72 -10.11
CA VAL A 4 77.15 -33.31 -9.58
C VAL A 4 76.02 -34.21 -10.06
N LEU A 5 75.25 -34.79 -9.16
CA LEU A 5 74.05 -35.55 -9.44
C LEU A 5 72.81 -34.62 -9.30
N TYR A 6 72.09 -34.37 -10.41
CA TYR A 6 70.77 -33.77 -10.42
C TYR A 6 69.70 -34.84 -10.14
N SER A 7 68.96 -34.70 -9.06
CA SER A 7 67.78 -35.54 -8.78
C SER A 7 66.50 -34.91 -9.38
N ARG A 8 65.92 -35.68 -10.30
CA ARG A 8 64.50 -35.42 -10.78
C ARG A 8 63.54 -35.98 -9.76
N SER A 9 62.75 -35.08 -9.07
CA SER A 9 61.55 -35.52 -8.35
C SER A 9 60.73 -34.26 -8.00
N CYS A 10 59.87 -33.86 -8.93
CA CYS A 10 58.69 -33.01 -8.59
C CYS A 10 57.68 -32.93 -9.77
N ARG A 11 57.01 -34.03 -10.08
CA ARG A 11 55.93 -34.05 -11.04
C ARG A 11 54.95 -35.21 -10.75
N ARG A 12 54.40 -35.30 -9.50
CA ARG A 12 53.30 -36.25 -9.23
C ARG A 12 52.35 -35.84 -8.10
N THR A 13 52.30 -34.60 -7.71
CA THR A 13 51.44 -34.17 -6.61
C THR A 13 50.30 -33.21 -7.02
N TYR A 14 50.19 -32.83 -8.28
CA TYR A 14 49.12 -31.93 -8.76
C TYR A 14 47.90 -32.61 -9.38
N THR A 15 47.93 -33.91 -9.66
CA THR A 15 46.85 -34.64 -10.32
C THR A 15 45.80 -35.18 -9.36
N TRP A 16 46.08 -35.25 -8.06
CA TRP A 16 45.11 -35.71 -7.04
C TRP A 16 44.32 -34.58 -6.38
N LEU A 17 44.75 -33.33 -6.49
CA LEU A 17 43.99 -32.18 -5.95
C LEU A 17 42.89 -31.70 -6.89
N LEU A 18 42.94 -32.02 -8.19
CA LEU A 18 41.91 -31.71 -9.17
C LEU A 18 40.77 -32.76 -9.27
N LEU A 19 40.97 -33.97 -8.70
CA LEU A 19 39.94 -34.99 -8.65
C LEU A 19 39.09 -34.92 -7.36
N LEU A 20 39.48 -34.14 -6.33
CA LEU A 20 38.69 -33.91 -5.10
C LEU A 20 37.79 -32.67 -5.18
N LEU A 21 37.91 -31.83 -6.20
CA LEU A 21 37.08 -30.65 -6.44
C LEU A 21 35.93 -30.88 -7.43
N SER A 22 35.75 -32.08 -7.98
CA SER A 22 34.69 -32.37 -8.96
C SER A 22 33.58 -33.32 -8.46
N VAL A 23 33.47 -33.56 -7.15
CA VAL A 23 32.39 -34.38 -6.55
C VAL A 23 31.64 -33.60 -5.48
N CYS A 24 31.56 -32.26 -5.60
CA CYS A 24 30.37 -31.52 -5.11
C CYS A 24 29.37 -31.45 -6.27
N ALA A 25 28.97 -32.59 -6.82
CA ALA A 25 27.68 -32.67 -7.49
C ALA A 25 26.64 -32.34 -6.43
N THR A 26 26.07 -31.13 -6.47
CA THR A 26 24.82 -30.84 -5.80
C THR A 26 23.83 -31.89 -6.29
N LEU A 27 23.57 -32.88 -5.44
CA LEU A 27 22.36 -33.71 -5.56
C LEU A 27 21.22 -32.69 -5.49
N GLN A 28 20.77 -32.20 -6.64
CA GLN A 28 19.44 -31.61 -6.73
C GLN A 28 18.49 -32.73 -6.37
N LEU A 29 18.04 -32.77 -5.09
CA LEU A 29 16.90 -33.59 -4.74
C LEU A 29 15.76 -33.11 -5.64
N SER A 30 15.37 -33.93 -6.59
CA SER A 30 14.16 -33.72 -7.39
C SER A 30 12.98 -33.80 -6.44
N ALA A 31 12.09 -32.82 -6.50
CA ALA A 31 10.83 -32.84 -5.76
C ALA A 31 10.08 -34.16 -6.00
N ALA A 32 9.74 -34.86 -4.93
CA ALA A 32 9.04 -36.15 -5.00
C ALA A 32 7.52 -35.96 -4.83
N THR A 33 6.77 -36.78 -5.58
CA THR A 33 5.32 -36.94 -5.32
C THR A 33 5.12 -38.23 -4.55
N VAL A 34 4.59 -38.16 -3.32
CA VAL A 34 4.39 -39.28 -2.42
C VAL A 34 2.88 -39.52 -2.22
N ASN A 35 2.34 -40.63 -2.72
CA ASN A 35 0.95 -40.98 -2.55
C ASN A 35 0.80 -41.89 -1.30
N VAL A 36 -0.15 -41.55 -0.42
CA VAL A 36 -0.44 -42.24 0.83
C VAL A 36 -1.94 -42.51 0.97
N SER A 37 -2.31 -43.55 1.72
CA SER A 37 -3.70 -43.97 1.89
C SER A 37 -4.11 -44.18 3.36
N SER A 38 -3.35 -43.66 4.31
CA SER A 38 -3.66 -43.65 5.75
C SER A 38 -3.04 -42.45 6.45
N LEU A 39 -3.58 -42.04 7.61
CA LEU A 39 -3.03 -40.93 8.42
C LEU A 39 -1.64 -41.26 8.99
N SER A 40 -1.38 -42.54 9.32
CA SER A 40 -0.05 -42.95 9.78
C SER A 40 1.01 -42.82 8.65
N ALA A 41 0.64 -43.25 7.43
CA ALA A 41 1.51 -43.09 6.26
C ALA A 41 1.68 -41.61 5.90
N LEU A 42 0.63 -40.79 6.04
CA LEU A 42 0.68 -39.34 5.87
C LEU A 42 1.70 -38.70 6.84
N GLN A 43 1.60 -38.99 8.14
CA GLN A 43 2.56 -38.47 9.14
C GLN A 43 3.99 -38.92 8.86
N THR A 44 4.18 -40.17 8.43
CA THR A 44 5.49 -40.71 8.06
C THR A 44 6.05 -39.96 6.84
N ALA A 45 5.24 -39.74 5.81
CA ALA A 45 5.66 -38.96 4.62
C ALA A 45 6.00 -37.51 4.98
N ILE A 46 5.20 -36.86 5.81
CA ILE A 46 5.47 -35.51 6.34
C ILE A 46 6.81 -35.48 7.08
N ASN A 47 7.09 -36.47 7.94
CA ASN A 47 8.34 -36.50 8.72
C ASN A 47 9.58 -36.67 7.84
N ASN A 48 9.44 -37.26 6.66
CA ASN A 48 10.53 -37.47 5.69
C ASN A 48 10.60 -36.42 4.58
N ALA A 49 9.63 -35.49 4.50
CA ALA A 49 9.51 -34.54 3.41
C ALA A 49 10.75 -33.61 3.29
N ALA A 50 11.16 -33.40 2.06
CA ALA A 50 12.17 -32.43 1.63
C ALA A 50 11.50 -31.24 0.92
N PRO A 51 12.18 -30.07 0.79
CA PRO A 51 11.66 -28.95 0.01
C PRO A 51 11.24 -29.34 -1.41
N GLY A 52 10.04 -28.94 -1.80
CA GLY A 52 9.43 -29.24 -3.09
C GLY A 52 8.55 -30.50 -3.13
N ASP A 53 8.57 -31.34 -2.11
CA ASP A 53 7.79 -32.57 -2.09
C ASP A 53 6.29 -32.28 -2.06
N VAL A 54 5.52 -33.14 -2.77
CA VAL A 54 4.05 -33.15 -2.81
C VAL A 54 3.55 -34.45 -2.20
N ILE A 55 2.89 -34.39 -1.05
CA ILE A 55 2.31 -35.54 -0.36
C ILE A 55 0.80 -35.58 -0.64
N ILE A 56 0.31 -36.62 -1.27
CA ILE A 56 -1.09 -36.75 -1.69
C ILE A 56 -1.76 -37.84 -0.86
N LEU A 57 -2.77 -37.47 -0.05
CA LEU A 57 -3.62 -38.46 0.63
C LEU A 57 -4.76 -38.87 -0.30
N ALA A 58 -4.93 -40.20 -0.47
CA ALA A 58 -5.97 -40.78 -1.29
C ALA A 58 -7.38 -40.38 -0.79
N ASN A 59 -8.33 -40.23 -1.70
CA ASN A 59 -9.72 -39.93 -1.33
C ASN A 59 -10.27 -40.97 -0.33
N GLY A 60 -11.04 -40.49 0.64
CA GLY A 60 -11.61 -41.32 1.69
C GLY A 60 -12.00 -40.53 2.93
N VAL A 61 -12.57 -41.23 3.91
CA VAL A 61 -12.91 -40.70 5.23
C VAL A 61 -11.91 -41.24 6.24
N TYR A 62 -11.25 -40.36 6.97
CA TYR A 62 -10.20 -40.68 7.93
C TYR A 62 -10.55 -40.13 9.31
N THR A 63 -10.48 -40.98 10.34
CA THR A 63 -10.74 -40.58 11.73
C THR A 63 -9.42 -40.32 12.45
N ALA A 64 -9.15 -39.05 12.81
CA ALA A 64 -7.96 -38.64 13.54
C ALA A 64 -8.21 -38.73 15.05
N SER A 65 -7.39 -39.52 15.76
CA SER A 65 -7.34 -39.60 17.23
C SER A 65 -6.07 -39.00 17.83
N THR A 66 -5.10 -38.69 16.99
CA THR A 66 -3.86 -37.95 17.32
C THR A 66 -3.61 -36.89 16.27
N ASP A 67 -3.07 -35.77 16.71
CA ASP A 67 -2.78 -34.64 15.82
C ASP A 67 -1.77 -35.02 14.74
N ILE A 68 -2.02 -34.52 13.52
CA ILE A 68 -1.07 -34.56 12.43
C ILE A 68 -0.17 -33.34 12.64
N THR A 69 1.12 -33.58 12.90
CA THR A 69 2.09 -32.51 13.25
C THR A 69 3.06 -32.27 12.12
N ILE A 70 3.25 -31.00 11.74
CA ILE A 70 4.09 -30.56 10.64
C ILE A 70 5.11 -29.57 11.18
N SER A 71 6.40 -29.94 11.21
CA SER A 71 7.53 -29.10 11.64
C SER A 71 8.60 -28.91 10.55
N LYS A 72 8.29 -29.34 9.34
CA LYS A 72 9.23 -29.30 8.20
C LYS A 72 9.35 -27.90 7.60
N GLN A 73 10.42 -27.69 6.89
CA GLN A 73 10.68 -26.43 6.19
C GLN A 73 10.83 -26.68 4.69
N GLY A 74 9.94 -26.10 3.92
CA GLY A 74 10.15 -25.85 2.50
C GLY A 74 10.98 -24.60 2.25
N THR A 75 10.97 -24.14 1.01
CA THR A 75 11.52 -22.81 0.62
C THR A 75 10.49 -22.07 -0.22
N ALA A 76 10.66 -20.76 -0.44
CA ALA A 76 9.76 -19.99 -1.28
C ALA A 76 9.65 -20.59 -2.70
N ALA A 77 10.76 -21.06 -3.28
CA ALA A 77 10.78 -21.69 -4.60
C ALA A 77 10.33 -23.16 -4.59
N GLN A 78 10.38 -23.83 -3.44
CA GLN A 78 10.11 -25.25 -3.26
C GLN A 78 9.33 -25.50 -1.97
N PRO A 79 8.05 -25.05 -1.88
CA PRO A 79 7.21 -25.35 -0.72
C PRO A 79 6.93 -26.84 -0.62
N ILE A 80 6.67 -27.33 0.59
CA ILE A 80 6.19 -28.70 0.81
C ILE A 80 4.66 -28.63 0.76
N THR A 81 4.06 -29.40 -0.16
CA THR A 81 2.61 -29.44 -0.33
C THR A 81 2.03 -30.73 0.25
N ILE A 82 1.05 -30.62 1.13
CA ILE A 82 0.25 -31.70 1.68
C ILE A 82 -1.16 -31.50 1.16
N GLN A 83 -1.65 -32.43 0.32
CA GLN A 83 -2.93 -32.23 -0.35
C GLN A 83 -3.80 -33.47 -0.40
N ALA A 84 -5.10 -33.25 -0.50
CA ALA A 84 -6.06 -34.28 -0.86
C ALA A 84 -5.86 -34.69 -2.33
N GLN A 85 -6.17 -35.94 -2.66
CA GLN A 85 -6.13 -36.45 -4.04
C GLN A 85 -7.04 -35.64 -4.98
N THR A 86 -8.24 -35.29 -4.49
CA THR A 86 -9.14 -34.33 -5.15
C THR A 86 -9.67 -33.32 -4.11
N ILE A 87 -9.99 -32.13 -4.53
CA ILE A 87 -10.55 -31.09 -3.62
C ILE A 87 -11.85 -31.65 -2.99
N GLY A 88 -11.91 -31.64 -1.64
CA GLY A 88 -13.03 -32.18 -0.86
C GLY A 88 -13.16 -33.71 -0.84
N GLY A 89 -12.31 -34.44 -1.57
CA GLY A 89 -12.35 -35.91 -1.63
C GLY A 89 -11.75 -36.61 -0.40
N VAL A 90 -11.00 -35.91 0.43
CA VAL A 90 -10.46 -36.42 1.71
C VAL A 90 -11.19 -35.74 2.85
N GLU A 91 -12.01 -36.49 3.59
CA GLU A 91 -12.64 -36.00 4.83
C GLU A 91 -11.81 -36.45 6.05
N ILE A 92 -11.40 -35.54 6.91
CA ILE A 92 -10.73 -35.81 8.18
C ILE A 92 -11.68 -35.41 9.32
N ASN A 93 -12.11 -36.39 10.10
CA ASN A 93 -12.96 -36.23 11.27
C ASN A 93 -12.25 -36.73 12.53
N GLY A 94 -12.97 -36.82 13.67
CA GLY A 94 -12.44 -37.28 14.97
C GLY A 94 -12.13 -36.12 15.91
N THR A 95 -11.30 -36.39 16.91
CA THR A 95 -11.00 -35.49 18.02
C THR A 95 -9.66 -34.78 17.91
N ALA A 96 -8.87 -35.08 16.88
CA ALA A 96 -7.54 -34.54 16.65
C ALA A 96 -7.50 -33.69 15.38
N GLY A 97 -6.57 -32.71 15.30
CA GLY A 97 -6.45 -31.74 14.24
C GLY A 97 -5.17 -31.84 13.41
N ILE A 98 -4.89 -30.79 12.64
CA ILE A 98 -3.63 -30.62 11.91
C ILE A 98 -2.91 -29.41 12.50
N ASN A 99 -1.69 -29.64 13.00
CA ASN A 99 -0.88 -28.62 13.65
C ASN A 99 0.41 -28.35 12.88
N ILE A 100 0.52 -27.17 12.30
CA ILE A 100 1.78 -26.64 11.78
C ILE A 100 2.48 -25.99 12.95
N VAL A 101 3.64 -26.53 13.34
CA VAL A 101 4.38 -26.12 14.53
C VAL A 101 5.78 -25.62 14.19
N SER A 102 6.35 -24.78 15.07
CA SER A 102 7.73 -24.30 14.92
C SER A 102 8.71 -25.48 14.73
N PRO A 103 9.67 -25.39 13.81
CA PRO A 103 10.05 -24.21 12.98
C PRO A 103 9.50 -24.26 11.54
N ALA A 104 8.30 -24.78 11.32
CA ALA A 104 7.73 -24.98 9.97
C ALA A 104 7.67 -23.68 9.16
N LYS A 105 8.05 -23.79 7.88
CA LYS A 105 7.99 -22.71 6.89
C LYS A 105 7.63 -23.27 5.51
N TYR A 106 6.92 -22.46 4.72
CA TYR A 106 6.56 -22.79 3.33
C TYR A 106 5.87 -24.15 3.20
N ILE A 107 4.85 -24.35 4.04
CA ILE A 107 3.97 -25.53 4.00
C ILE A 107 2.64 -25.13 3.37
N ILE A 108 2.15 -25.93 2.43
CA ILE A 108 0.84 -25.74 1.78
C ILE A 108 -0.08 -26.90 2.17
N ILE A 109 -1.25 -26.58 2.77
CA ILE A 109 -2.32 -27.53 3.08
C ILE A 109 -3.47 -27.27 2.09
N LYS A 110 -3.81 -28.28 1.27
CA LYS A 110 -4.71 -28.06 0.13
C LYS A 110 -5.78 -29.14 -0.04
N GLY A 111 -7.02 -28.72 -0.19
CA GLY A 111 -8.11 -29.53 -0.74
C GLY A 111 -8.77 -30.49 0.22
N PHE A 112 -8.51 -30.41 1.52
CA PHE A 112 -9.12 -31.28 2.54
C PHE A 112 -10.52 -30.81 2.94
N LYS A 113 -11.34 -31.72 3.43
CA LYS A 113 -12.57 -31.45 4.16
C LYS A 113 -12.37 -31.81 5.63
N PHE A 114 -12.56 -30.85 6.54
CA PHE A 114 -12.34 -30.97 7.97
C PHE A 114 -13.68 -31.03 8.72
N LYS A 115 -13.85 -32.07 9.53
CA LYS A 115 -15.01 -32.28 10.41
C LYS A 115 -14.58 -32.62 11.84
N PHE A 116 -13.60 -31.92 12.37
CA PHE A 116 -13.14 -32.11 13.74
C PHE A 116 -14.26 -31.82 14.74
N SER A 117 -14.38 -32.63 15.79
CA SER A 117 -15.43 -32.47 16.81
C SER A 117 -14.98 -31.63 18.02
N ALA A 118 -13.68 -31.51 18.28
CA ALA A 118 -13.14 -30.81 19.46
C ALA A 118 -11.75 -30.22 19.25
N SER A 119 -11.22 -30.23 18.03
CA SER A 119 -9.91 -29.72 17.72
C SER A 119 -9.95 -28.82 16.49
N GLN A 120 -8.88 -28.15 16.24
CA GLN A 120 -8.73 -27.17 15.17
C GLN A 120 -7.50 -27.44 14.32
N ALA A 121 -7.47 -26.75 13.20
CA ALA A 121 -6.26 -26.54 12.44
C ALA A 121 -5.46 -25.36 13.05
N THR A 122 -4.14 -25.50 13.18
CA THR A 122 -3.31 -24.48 13.84
C THR A 122 -2.08 -24.14 13.01
N MET A 123 -1.76 -22.86 12.92
CA MET A 123 -0.44 -22.35 12.56
C MET A 123 0.18 -21.72 13.80
N ALA A 124 1.04 -22.47 14.49
CA ALA A 124 1.58 -22.09 15.79
C ALA A 124 2.58 -20.92 15.71
N SER A 125 2.82 -20.26 16.83
CA SER A 125 3.90 -19.27 16.96
C SER A 125 5.25 -19.86 16.55
N GLY A 126 6.08 -19.07 15.84
CA GLY A 126 7.37 -19.51 15.27
C GLY A 126 7.25 -20.23 13.92
N THR A 127 6.06 -20.31 13.35
CA THR A 127 5.85 -20.73 11.94
C THR A 127 5.72 -19.52 11.03
N SER A 128 6.04 -19.65 9.73
CA SER A 128 5.89 -18.57 8.76
C SER A 128 5.75 -19.06 7.32
N PHE A 129 5.16 -18.21 6.46
CA PHE A 129 5.01 -18.47 5.03
C PHE A 129 4.28 -19.76 4.70
N CYS A 130 3.34 -20.20 5.56
CA CYS A 130 2.50 -21.36 5.32
C CYS A 130 1.17 -20.92 4.75
N ARG A 131 0.54 -21.81 3.95
CA ARG A 131 -0.71 -21.52 3.24
C ARG A 131 -1.76 -22.61 3.47
N TRP A 132 -2.99 -22.19 3.77
CA TRP A 132 -4.18 -23.02 3.75
C TRP A 132 -5.04 -22.63 2.57
N THR A 133 -5.22 -23.52 1.61
CA THR A 133 -5.92 -23.20 0.37
C THR A 133 -6.90 -24.29 -0.06
N ARG A 134 -8.08 -23.88 -0.53
CA ARG A 134 -9.14 -24.76 -1.06
C ARG A 134 -9.57 -25.87 -0.10
N ASN A 135 -9.53 -25.61 1.22
CA ASN A 135 -10.04 -26.53 2.23
C ASN A 135 -11.47 -26.18 2.61
N LEU A 136 -12.24 -27.19 2.96
CA LEU A 136 -13.62 -27.09 3.44
C LEU A 136 -13.65 -27.38 4.95
N PHE A 137 -14.10 -26.43 5.75
CA PHE A 137 -14.28 -26.57 7.19
C PHE A 137 -15.77 -26.65 7.52
N GLU A 138 -16.19 -27.82 8.01
CA GLU A 138 -17.56 -28.13 8.50
C GLU A 138 -17.46 -28.71 9.90
N THR A 139 -16.85 -28.03 10.85
CA THR A 139 -16.58 -28.56 12.18
C THR A 139 -17.82 -28.47 13.07
N PRO A 140 -18.34 -29.60 13.58
CA PRO A 140 -19.61 -29.62 14.31
C PRO A 140 -19.49 -29.20 15.79
N GLY A 141 -18.26 -29.12 16.34
CA GLY A 141 -18.01 -28.89 17.76
C GLY A 141 -17.62 -27.47 18.10
N ASP A 142 -17.52 -27.20 19.40
CA ASP A 142 -16.99 -25.94 19.92
C ASP A 142 -15.51 -25.74 19.55
N GLY A 143 -15.07 -24.48 19.56
CA GLY A 143 -13.69 -24.07 19.28
C GLY A 143 -13.51 -23.45 17.89
N GLU A 144 -12.31 -23.01 17.64
CA GLU A 144 -11.91 -22.39 16.37
C GLU A 144 -11.72 -23.45 15.28
N ASN A 145 -12.10 -23.12 14.04
CA ASN A 145 -11.80 -23.99 12.91
C ASN A 145 -10.33 -23.84 12.49
N LEU A 146 -9.81 -22.60 12.46
CA LEU A 146 -8.43 -22.31 12.14
C LEU A 146 -7.85 -21.25 13.10
N LEU A 147 -6.75 -21.59 13.75
CA LEU A 147 -6.03 -20.71 14.69
C LEU A 147 -4.68 -20.28 14.11
N LEU A 148 -4.46 -18.96 14.00
CA LEU A 148 -3.27 -18.35 13.41
C LEU A 148 -2.44 -17.62 14.48
N ASN A 149 -1.26 -18.14 14.84
CA ASN A 149 -0.33 -17.53 15.79
C ASN A 149 1.02 -17.16 15.17
N GLY A 150 1.36 -17.70 14.00
CA GLY A 150 2.58 -17.39 13.27
C GLY A 150 2.43 -16.21 12.32
N ASN A 151 3.49 -15.83 11.63
CA ASN A 151 3.54 -14.67 10.76
C ASN A 151 3.58 -15.05 9.28
N ASP A 152 3.26 -14.08 8.40
CA ASP A 152 3.45 -14.21 6.94
C ASP A 152 2.67 -15.39 6.34
N HIS A 153 1.50 -15.72 6.90
CA HIS A 153 0.66 -16.81 6.44
C HIS A 153 -0.39 -16.35 5.45
N GLU A 154 -0.74 -17.25 4.53
CA GLU A 154 -1.81 -17.07 3.55
C GLU A 154 -2.97 -18.04 3.81
N VAL A 155 -4.20 -17.53 3.81
CA VAL A 155 -5.43 -18.32 3.97
C VAL A 155 -6.38 -17.91 2.85
N ASP A 156 -6.54 -18.77 1.84
CA ASP A 156 -7.25 -18.40 0.64
C ASP A 156 -8.10 -19.52 0.04
N TYR A 157 -9.15 -19.14 -0.65
CA TYR A 157 -10.09 -20.08 -1.29
C TYR A 157 -10.60 -21.19 -0.39
N ASN A 158 -10.59 -21.03 0.95
CA ASN A 158 -11.22 -21.98 1.85
C ASN A 158 -12.70 -21.63 2.02
N THR A 159 -13.52 -22.66 2.23
CA THR A 159 -14.90 -22.51 2.65
C THR A 159 -15.02 -22.88 4.12
N PHE A 160 -15.57 -21.99 4.93
CA PHE A 160 -15.92 -22.19 6.32
C PHE A 160 -17.45 -22.11 6.41
N GLN A 161 -18.12 -23.22 6.76
CA GLN A 161 -19.58 -23.25 6.67
C GLN A 161 -20.25 -24.11 7.75
N HIS A 162 -21.56 -23.85 7.93
CA HIS A 162 -22.50 -24.66 8.73
C HIS A 162 -22.06 -24.85 10.18
N LYS A 163 -21.56 -23.76 10.83
CA LYS A 163 -21.18 -23.82 12.25
C LYS A 163 -22.37 -23.45 13.14
N ASN A 164 -22.83 -24.43 13.92
CA ASN A 164 -23.84 -24.25 14.97
C ASN A 164 -23.26 -24.65 16.34
N ALA A 165 -22.14 -24.06 16.70
CA ALA A 165 -21.42 -24.31 17.94
C ALA A 165 -20.57 -23.09 18.32
N MET A 166 -20.19 -22.99 19.59
CA MET A 166 -19.30 -21.92 20.04
C MET A 166 -17.94 -21.96 19.35
N GLY A 167 -17.32 -20.78 19.20
CA GLY A 167 -16.00 -20.58 18.59
C GLY A 167 -16.05 -20.00 17.19
N ARG A 168 -14.89 -19.71 16.66
CA ARG A 168 -14.68 -18.88 15.48
C ARG A 168 -14.38 -19.73 14.25
N PHE A 169 -14.68 -19.21 13.08
CA PHE A 169 -14.11 -19.80 11.87
C PHE A 169 -12.60 -19.55 11.81
N ILE A 170 -12.16 -18.28 11.97
CA ILE A 170 -10.74 -17.95 12.06
C ILE A 170 -10.47 -17.11 13.31
N ALA A 171 -9.51 -17.54 14.12
CA ALA A 171 -8.98 -16.78 15.24
C ALA A 171 -7.51 -16.43 14.98
N VAL A 172 -7.19 -15.14 14.95
CA VAL A 172 -5.81 -14.66 14.89
C VAL A 172 -5.35 -14.35 16.31
N ARG A 173 -4.20 -14.89 16.70
CA ARG A 173 -3.54 -14.65 17.98
C ARG A 173 -2.09 -14.27 17.70
N GLY A 174 -1.16 -14.57 18.55
CA GLY A 174 0.25 -14.23 18.36
C GLY A 174 1.10 -14.89 19.44
N SER A 175 2.18 -14.21 19.82
CA SER A 175 3.10 -14.66 20.85
C SER A 175 3.37 -13.55 21.85
N GLY A 176 3.19 -13.83 23.14
CA GLY A 176 3.29 -12.80 24.20
C GLY A 176 2.25 -11.69 23.98
N SER A 177 2.69 -10.45 23.89
CA SER A 177 1.85 -9.28 23.58
C SER A 177 1.81 -8.91 22.08
N GLN A 178 2.58 -9.60 21.23
CA GLN A 178 2.63 -9.34 19.79
C GLN A 178 1.60 -10.20 19.05
N ILE A 179 0.67 -9.56 18.36
CA ILE A 179 -0.26 -10.20 17.41
C ILE A 179 0.49 -10.81 16.22
N ALA A 180 -0.06 -11.86 15.62
CA ALA A 180 0.44 -12.39 14.35
C ALA A 180 0.45 -11.31 13.26
N GLN A 181 1.51 -11.28 12.46
CA GLN A 181 1.80 -10.20 11.52
C GLN A 181 1.78 -10.66 10.08
N ARG A 182 1.42 -9.74 9.18
CA ARG A 182 1.50 -9.87 7.72
C ARG A 182 0.76 -11.12 7.21
N LEU A 183 -0.39 -11.37 7.82
CA LEU A 183 -1.30 -12.40 7.33
C LEU A 183 -2.04 -11.89 6.10
N HIS A 184 -2.30 -12.78 5.15
CA HIS A 184 -3.10 -12.50 3.97
C HIS A 184 -4.28 -13.47 3.93
N ILE A 185 -5.49 -12.97 4.22
CA ILE A 185 -6.72 -13.75 4.29
C ILE A 185 -7.63 -13.29 3.16
N HIS A 186 -7.77 -14.12 2.10
CA HIS A 186 -8.45 -13.66 0.89
C HIS A 186 -9.21 -14.74 0.14
N HIS A 187 -10.21 -14.35 -0.63
CA HIS A 187 -11.05 -15.24 -1.46
C HIS A 187 -11.66 -16.41 -0.68
N ASN A 188 -11.80 -16.28 0.65
CA ASN A 188 -12.50 -17.30 1.44
C ASN A 188 -14.00 -17.05 1.44
N TYR A 189 -14.77 -18.13 1.55
CA TYR A 189 -16.20 -18.11 1.73
C TYR A 189 -16.55 -18.47 3.18
N PHE A 190 -17.15 -17.54 3.90
CA PHE A 190 -17.69 -17.73 5.24
C PHE A 190 -19.21 -17.75 5.14
N TYR A 191 -19.81 -18.89 5.50
CA TYR A 191 -21.22 -19.10 5.24
C TYR A 191 -21.92 -19.82 6.39
N ASP A 192 -23.15 -19.37 6.71
CA ASP A 192 -24.08 -20.07 7.61
C ASP A 192 -23.47 -20.37 8.99
N GLN A 193 -23.05 -19.33 9.70
CA GLN A 193 -22.73 -19.42 11.13
C GLN A 193 -23.98 -19.07 11.93
N GLN A 194 -24.46 -20.02 12.73
CA GLN A 194 -25.71 -19.88 13.50
C GLN A 194 -25.50 -19.08 14.79
N PRO A 195 -26.52 -18.33 15.24
CA PRO A 195 -26.44 -17.53 16.47
C PRO A 195 -26.09 -18.36 17.71
N GLN A 196 -25.19 -17.87 18.53
CA GLN A 196 -24.82 -18.42 19.82
C GLN A 196 -25.19 -17.46 20.96
N THR A 197 -25.45 -17.99 22.15
CA THR A 197 -25.88 -17.19 23.28
C THR A 197 -24.76 -16.55 24.11
N ALA A 198 -23.54 -17.06 23.94
CA ALA A 198 -22.36 -16.58 24.67
C ALA A 198 -21.39 -15.82 23.74
N ASN A 199 -20.57 -14.94 24.27
CA ASN A 199 -19.49 -14.26 23.59
C ASN A 199 -18.40 -15.26 23.17
N GLY A 200 -17.87 -15.15 21.97
CA GLY A 200 -16.77 -15.99 21.45
C GLY A 200 -17.16 -16.79 20.20
N ALA A 201 -18.16 -16.34 19.47
CA ALA A 201 -18.61 -16.96 18.21
C ALA A 201 -18.47 -15.98 17.02
N GLU A 202 -17.46 -15.12 17.03
CA GLU A 202 -17.15 -14.27 15.88
C GLU A 202 -16.76 -15.14 14.66
N THR A 203 -17.12 -14.73 13.47
CA THR A 203 -16.69 -15.39 12.22
C THR A 203 -15.18 -15.24 12.04
N LEU A 204 -14.69 -14.02 12.18
CA LEU A 204 -13.27 -13.68 12.12
C LEU A 204 -12.89 -12.79 13.30
N GLN A 205 -11.91 -13.20 14.09
CA GLN A 205 -11.41 -12.40 15.21
C GLN A 205 -9.90 -12.19 15.12
N PHE A 206 -9.47 -10.93 15.06
CA PHE A 206 -8.08 -10.51 15.19
C PHE A 206 -7.77 -10.12 16.63
N GLY A 207 -7.00 -10.95 17.32
CA GLY A 207 -6.52 -10.70 18.68
C GLY A 207 -7.58 -10.81 19.78
N LEU A 208 -7.14 -10.44 20.94
CA LEU A 208 -7.91 -10.20 22.17
C LEU A 208 -7.52 -8.81 22.66
N SER A 209 -8.19 -8.27 23.67
CA SER A 209 -7.91 -6.93 24.20
C SER A 209 -6.43 -6.67 24.51
N GLY A 210 -5.69 -7.68 24.97
CA GLY A 210 -4.25 -7.57 25.25
C GLY A 210 -3.36 -7.32 24.02
N TYR A 211 -3.89 -7.49 22.79
CA TYR A 211 -3.17 -7.20 21.54
C TYR A 211 -3.52 -5.83 20.94
N SER A 212 -4.42 -5.06 21.56
CA SER A 212 -4.98 -3.83 20.97
C SER A 212 -3.91 -2.88 20.42
N MET A 213 -2.83 -2.68 21.16
CA MET A 213 -1.75 -1.76 20.79
C MET A 213 -0.68 -2.43 19.92
N SER A 214 -0.87 -3.69 19.54
CA SER A 214 0.08 -4.43 18.68
C SER A 214 -0.35 -4.37 17.23
N SER A 215 0.57 -3.94 16.35
CA SER A 215 0.33 -3.83 14.92
C SER A 215 0.43 -5.19 14.22
N SER A 216 -0.62 -5.56 13.48
CA SER A 216 -0.66 -6.80 12.69
C SER A 216 -0.12 -6.61 11.27
N ASN A 217 -0.31 -5.47 10.65
CA ASN A 217 0.02 -5.20 9.25
C ASN A 217 -0.51 -6.28 8.29
N SER A 218 -1.69 -6.85 8.62
CA SER A 218 -2.33 -7.93 7.88
C SER A 218 -3.41 -7.41 6.96
N ILE A 219 -3.71 -8.17 5.90
CA ILE A 219 -4.72 -7.83 4.89
C ILE A 219 -5.82 -8.90 4.87
N VAL A 220 -7.08 -8.45 4.90
CA VAL A 220 -8.29 -9.26 4.72
C VAL A 220 -9.03 -8.71 3.51
N GLU A 221 -9.05 -9.44 2.39
CA GLU A 221 -9.61 -8.90 1.16
C GLU A 221 -10.30 -9.96 0.28
N TYR A 222 -11.21 -9.50 -0.55
CA TYR A 222 -11.93 -10.37 -1.51
C TYR A 222 -12.57 -11.61 -0.87
N ASN A 223 -12.99 -11.53 0.39
CA ASN A 223 -13.75 -12.60 1.04
C ASN A 223 -15.25 -12.31 0.93
N VAL A 224 -16.05 -13.38 0.98
CA VAL A 224 -17.50 -13.27 1.10
C VAL A 224 -17.91 -13.79 2.49
N PHE A 225 -18.63 -12.93 3.22
CA PHE A 225 -19.30 -13.26 4.48
C PHE A 225 -20.81 -13.23 4.23
N GLU A 226 -21.45 -14.37 4.36
CA GLU A 226 -22.87 -14.53 4.06
C GLU A 226 -23.59 -15.32 5.15
N SER A 227 -24.66 -14.77 5.68
CA SER A 227 -25.44 -15.40 6.77
C SER A 227 -24.57 -15.77 7.99
N CYS A 228 -23.60 -14.93 8.33
CA CYS A 228 -22.74 -15.10 9.49
C CYS A 228 -23.33 -14.36 10.69
N GLN A 229 -23.78 -15.09 11.73
CA GLN A 229 -24.59 -14.57 12.82
C GLN A 229 -24.17 -15.07 14.20
N GLY A 230 -22.95 -15.62 14.35
CA GLY A 230 -22.52 -16.30 15.56
C GLY A 230 -22.69 -15.50 16.85
N GLU A 231 -22.32 -14.22 16.83
CA GLU A 231 -22.57 -13.25 17.91
C GLU A 231 -22.73 -11.83 17.32
N ASN A 232 -22.88 -10.79 18.18
CA ASN A 232 -23.06 -9.39 17.73
C ASN A 232 -21.86 -8.85 16.91
N GLU A 233 -20.68 -9.38 17.10
CA GLU A 233 -19.45 -8.98 16.38
C GLU A 233 -19.05 -10.08 15.38
N MET A 234 -19.57 -10.07 14.16
CA MET A 234 -19.21 -11.04 13.12
C MET A 234 -17.71 -10.98 12.79
N ILE A 235 -17.20 -9.79 12.50
CA ILE A 235 -15.77 -9.51 12.40
C ILE A 235 -15.38 -8.63 13.59
N SER A 236 -14.42 -9.09 14.39
CA SER A 236 -13.97 -8.36 15.57
C SER A 236 -12.47 -8.12 15.51
N ILE A 237 -12.08 -6.86 15.28
CA ILE A 237 -10.67 -6.45 15.22
C ILE A 237 -10.26 -5.91 16.58
N LYS A 238 -9.31 -6.61 17.22
CA LYS A 238 -8.72 -6.27 18.52
C LYS A 238 -7.19 -6.18 18.39
N ALA A 239 -6.72 -5.55 17.33
CA ALA A 239 -5.31 -5.29 17.04
C ALA A 239 -5.20 -4.05 16.15
N SER A 240 -4.02 -3.42 16.11
CA SER A 240 -3.73 -2.24 15.30
C SER A 240 -3.27 -2.60 13.88
N ALA A 241 -3.39 -1.64 12.95
CA ALA A 241 -2.86 -1.69 11.59
C ALA A 241 -3.34 -2.91 10.77
N VAL A 242 -4.63 -3.22 10.83
CA VAL A 242 -5.27 -4.22 9.95
C VAL A 242 -5.95 -3.52 8.79
N THR A 243 -5.74 -4.02 7.57
CA THR A 243 -6.43 -3.56 6.36
C THR A 243 -7.51 -4.55 5.96
N LEU A 244 -8.77 -4.06 5.83
CA LEU A 244 -9.90 -4.85 5.36
C LEU A 244 -10.48 -4.16 4.12
N ARG A 245 -10.39 -4.80 2.97
CA ARG A 245 -10.79 -4.19 1.70
C ARG A 245 -11.43 -5.18 0.72
N TYR A 246 -12.31 -4.67 -0.11
CA TYR A 246 -12.95 -5.42 -1.22
C TYR A 246 -13.64 -6.71 -0.78
N ASN A 247 -14.06 -6.80 0.49
CA ASN A 247 -14.88 -7.89 0.96
C ASN A 247 -16.35 -7.63 0.66
N THR A 248 -17.11 -8.67 0.42
CA THR A 248 -18.58 -8.62 0.36
C THR A 248 -19.15 -9.20 1.63
N ILE A 249 -19.92 -8.41 2.36
CA ILE A 249 -20.62 -8.78 3.59
C ILE A 249 -22.11 -8.67 3.32
N ARG A 250 -22.85 -9.77 3.39
CA ARG A 250 -24.27 -9.74 3.06
C ARG A 250 -25.11 -10.66 3.92
N ASP A 251 -26.35 -10.22 4.15
CA ASP A 251 -27.38 -11.01 4.85
C ASP A 251 -26.92 -11.47 6.24
N CYS A 252 -26.10 -10.67 6.92
CA CYS A 252 -25.58 -10.89 8.26
C CYS A 252 -26.29 -9.96 9.25
N VAL A 253 -26.82 -10.48 10.36
CA VAL A 253 -27.46 -9.65 11.41
C VAL A 253 -26.45 -9.11 12.43
N SER A 254 -25.18 -9.43 12.28
CA SER A 254 -24.09 -9.06 13.17
C SER A 254 -23.19 -8.00 12.55
N GLN A 255 -22.50 -7.18 13.38
CA GLN A 255 -21.68 -6.07 12.94
C GLN A 255 -20.25 -6.49 12.62
N PHE A 256 -19.67 -5.81 11.64
CA PHE A 256 -18.22 -5.70 11.54
C PHE A 256 -17.73 -4.63 12.55
N THR A 257 -16.83 -4.97 13.46
CA THR A 257 -16.40 -4.10 14.55
C THR A 257 -14.89 -3.91 14.58
N LEU A 258 -14.44 -2.66 14.49
CA LEU A 258 -13.12 -2.23 14.98
C LEU A 258 -13.28 -2.07 16.50
N ARG A 259 -12.94 -3.14 17.26
CA ARG A 259 -13.31 -3.26 18.68
C ARG A 259 -12.28 -2.68 19.61
N HIS A 260 -11.01 -2.80 19.22
CA HIS A 260 -9.83 -2.29 19.89
C HIS A 260 -8.70 -2.09 18.87
N GLY A 261 -7.69 -1.30 19.23
CA GLY A 261 -6.54 -1.02 18.39
C GLY A 261 -6.75 0.21 17.51
N ASN A 262 -5.71 0.59 16.77
CA ASN A 262 -5.63 1.86 16.08
C ASN A 262 -5.15 1.66 14.63
N PHE A 263 -5.22 2.71 13.79
CA PHE A 263 -4.65 2.76 12.45
C PHE A 263 -5.16 1.70 11.46
N CYS A 264 -6.37 1.15 11.67
CA CYS A 264 -6.96 0.22 10.71
C CYS A 264 -7.50 0.96 9.48
N ASN A 265 -7.38 0.31 8.31
CA ASN A 265 -7.92 0.80 7.05
C ASN A 265 -9.06 -0.11 6.58
N VAL A 266 -10.27 0.46 6.38
CA VAL A 266 -11.45 -0.27 5.90
C VAL A 266 -11.97 0.42 4.65
N TYR A 267 -11.76 -0.18 3.47
CA TYR A 267 -12.15 0.48 2.23
C TYR A 267 -12.53 -0.51 1.11
N GLY A 268 -13.34 0.00 0.18
CA GLY A 268 -13.79 -0.77 -0.98
C GLY A 268 -14.65 -1.99 -0.64
N ASN A 269 -15.20 -2.08 0.59
CA ASN A 269 -16.04 -3.19 0.98
C ASN A 269 -17.50 -2.92 0.61
N TYR A 270 -18.24 -4.01 0.35
CA TYR A 270 -19.66 -3.99 0.03
C TYR A 270 -20.46 -4.59 1.18
N PHE A 271 -21.29 -3.77 1.83
CA PHE A 271 -22.19 -4.18 2.91
C PHE A 271 -23.62 -4.16 2.37
N LEU A 272 -24.26 -5.34 2.32
CA LEU A 272 -25.56 -5.54 1.67
C LEU A 272 -26.54 -6.24 2.60
N ASN A 273 -27.66 -5.62 2.94
CA ASN A 273 -28.69 -6.18 3.83
C ASN A 273 -28.10 -6.68 5.16
N THR A 274 -27.21 -5.92 5.79
CA THR A 274 -26.47 -6.35 6.99
C THR A 274 -26.36 -5.19 7.98
N GLN A 275 -25.88 -5.47 9.19
CA GLN A 275 -25.34 -4.39 10.01
C GLN A 275 -23.98 -3.98 9.42
N GLY A 276 -23.76 -2.67 9.26
CA GLY A 276 -22.53 -2.17 8.69
C GLY A 276 -21.34 -2.23 9.68
N ILE A 277 -20.59 -1.15 9.75
CA ILE A 277 -19.37 -1.09 10.58
C ILE A 277 -19.59 -0.33 11.89
N ARG A 278 -19.02 -0.85 13.00
CA ARG A 278 -18.89 -0.18 14.30
C ARG A 278 -17.42 0.14 14.58
N ILE A 279 -17.14 1.36 15.05
CA ILE A 279 -15.79 1.91 15.13
C ILE A 279 -15.49 2.34 16.57
N PHE A 280 -14.45 1.78 17.20
CA PHE A 280 -13.79 2.22 18.41
C PHE A 280 -12.28 2.31 18.19
N GLY A 281 -11.55 3.12 18.97
CA GLY A 281 -10.11 3.34 18.83
C GLY A 281 -9.77 4.51 17.90
N ASP A 282 -8.47 4.71 17.64
CA ASP A 282 -7.93 5.92 17.08
C ASP A 282 -7.44 5.77 15.64
N ASP A 283 -7.42 6.91 14.92
CA ASP A 283 -6.74 7.06 13.62
C ASP A 283 -7.19 6.07 12.53
N HIS A 284 -8.40 5.51 12.65
CA HIS A 284 -8.97 4.63 11.63
C HIS A 284 -9.38 5.38 10.37
N LYS A 285 -9.25 4.73 9.21
CA LYS A 285 -9.72 5.23 7.91
C LYS A 285 -10.79 4.28 7.36
N VAL A 286 -12.01 4.79 7.20
CA VAL A 286 -13.17 4.08 6.65
C VAL A 286 -13.62 4.82 5.41
N TYR A 287 -13.28 4.33 4.22
CA TYR A 287 -13.49 5.08 2.99
C TYR A 287 -13.80 4.20 1.77
N SER A 288 -14.43 4.80 0.77
CA SER A 288 -14.79 4.13 -0.49
C SER A 288 -15.57 2.82 -0.29
N ASN A 289 -16.33 2.68 0.83
CA ASN A 289 -17.19 1.52 1.06
C ASN A 289 -18.60 1.79 0.55
N HIS A 290 -19.26 0.74 0.07
CA HIS A 290 -20.65 0.76 -0.33
C HIS A 290 -21.53 0.07 0.72
N PHE A 291 -22.53 0.79 1.23
CA PHE A 291 -23.52 0.28 2.20
C PHE A 291 -24.90 0.34 1.57
N GLU A 292 -25.60 -0.77 1.53
CA GLU A 292 -26.96 -0.83 1.01
C GLU A 292 -27.88 -1.59 1.95
N ASN A 293 -29.02 -0.96 2.32
CA ASN A 293 -30.01 -1.51 3.26
C ASN A 293 -29.38 -1.95 4.60
N CYS A 294 -28.40 -1.20 5.11
CA CYS A 294 -27.70 -1.52 6.36
C CYS A 294 -28.32 -0.83 7.55
N ASP A 295 -28.49 -1.54 8.66
CA ASP A 295 -29.05 -0.98 9.89
C ASP A 295 -28.26 -1.37 11.14
N PRO A 296 -27.34 -0.49 11.62
CA PRO A 296 -26.94 0.78 11.02
C PRO A 296 -25.95 0.61 9.85
N GLY A 297 -25.79 1.66 9.02
CA GLY A 297 -24.73 1.72 8.02
C GLY A 297 -23.35 1.90 8.66
N ILE A 298 -23.12 3.03 9.33
CA ILE A 298 -21.87 3.32 10.03
C ILE A 298 -22.20 3.74 11.47
N ASN A 299 -21.67 3.01 12.45
CA ASN A 299 -21.81 3.28 13.87
C ASN A 299 -20.47 3.75 14.44
N ILE A 300 -20.31 5.07 14.67
CA ILE A 300 -19.18 5.59 15.45
C ILE A 300 -19.42 5.32 16.94
N GLY A 301 -18.53 4.59 17.58
CA GLY A 301 -18.69 4.15 18.96
C GLY A 301 -18.76 5.31 19.96
N ASN A 302 -19.57 5.10 20.99
CA ASN A 302 -19.56 5.95 22.17
C ASN A 302 -18.73 5.24 23.23
N GLY A 303 -17.41 5.48 23.24
CA GLY A 303 -16.45 4.80 24.13
C GLY A 303 -16.70 5.06 25.62
N ASP A 304 -16.29 4.12 26.47
CA ASP A 304 -16.41 4.23 27.94
C ASP A 304 -15.04 4.37 28.62
N GLY A 305 -13.97 4.53 27.84
CA GLY A 305 -12.61 4.80 28.31
C GLY A 305 -11.76 5.42 27.21
N GLU A 306 -10.54 5.77 27.57
CA GLU A 306 -9.52 6.38 26.70
C GLU A 306 -8.18 5.69 26.95
N VAL A 307 -7.84 4.73 26.08
CA VAL A 307 -6.60 3.93 26.22
C VAL A 307 -5.35 4.80 26.14
N ALA A 308 -5.37 5.85 25.31
CA ALA A 308 -4.27 6.80 25.21
C ALA A 308 -3.98 7.55 26.53
N ASN A 309 -4.96 7.65 27.44
CA ASN A 309 -4.81 8.23 28.76
C ASN A 309 -4.48 7.21 29.86
N GLY A 310 -4.32 5.94 29.50
CA GLY A 310 -3.92 4.85 30.41
C GLY A 310 -5.07 4.00 30.94
N ASP A 311 -6.27 4.10 30.37
CA ASP A 311 -7.37 3.20 30.69
C ASP A 311 -7.04 1.76 30.23
N ALA A 312 -7.76 0.80 30.82
CA ALA A 312 -7.53 -0.62 30.56
C ALA A 312 -7.82 -0.99 29.10
N LEU A 313 -7.02 -1.87 28.48
CA LEU A 313 -7.21 -2.33 27.11
C LEU A 313 -8.56 -3.07 26.87
N THR A 314 -9.34 -3.31 27.91
CA THR A 314 -10.66 -3.96 27.84
C THR A 314 -11.83 -3.00 27.66
N VAL A 315 -11.62 -1.68 27.87
CA VAL A 315 -12.67 -0.67 27.66
C VAL A 315 -13.06 -0.58 26.18
N HIS A 316 -14.19 0.02 25.87
CA HIS A 316 -14.47 0.50 24.54
C HIS A 316 -13.77 1.85 24.37
N ASP A 317 -12.61 1.80 23.73
CA ASP A 317 -11.78 2.97 23.53
C ASP A 317 -12.54 4.04 22.71
N ARG A 318 -12.48 5.28 23.15
CA ARG A 318 -13.15 6.38 22.47
C ARG A 318 -12.60 6.56 21.07
N PRO A 319 -13.43 6.60 20.00
CA PRO A 319 -12.95 6.93 18.68
C PRO A 319 -12.36 8.35 18.63
N ASP A 320 -11.10 8.46 18.23
CA ASP A 320 -10.42 9.74 18.07
C ASP A 320 -9.71 9.82 16.71
N ARG A 321 -9.76 10.98 16.05
CA ARG A 321 -9.13 11.24 14.74
C ARG A 321 -9.51 10.27 13.60
N CYS A 322 -10.64 9.58 13.73
CA CYS A 322 -11.12 8.66 12.68
C CYS A 322 -11.57 9.44 11.44
N VAL A 323 -11.24 8.94 10.24
CA VAL A 323 -11.64 9.51 8.96
C VAL A 323 -12.68 8.62 8.30
N ILE A 324 -13.89 9.14 8.12
CA ILE A 324 -15.03 8.50 7.43
C ILE A 324 -15.30 9.32 6.17
N ALA A 325 -14.82 8.87 5.02
CA ALA A 325 -14.81 9.67 3.80
C ALA A 325 -15.10 8.85 2.55
N PHE A 326 -15.69 9.48 1.54
CA PHE A 326 -15.93 8.82 0.25
C PHE A 326 -16.74 7.53 0.34
N ASN A 327 -17.62 7.36 1.33
CA ASN A 327 -18.51 6.21 1.39
C ASN A 327 -19.83 6.52 0.69
N THR A 328 -20.51 5.50 0.18
CA THR A 328 -21.87 5.59 -0.38
C THR A 328 -22.82 4.74 0.46
N LEU A 329 -23.80 5.37 1.08
CA LEU A 329 -24.85 4.72 1.86
C LEU A 329 -26.19 4.87 1.11
N VAL A 330 -26.85 3.74 0.83
CA VAL A 330 -28.12 3.71 0.08
C VAL A 330 -29.19 3.00 0.90
N ASN A 331 -30.31 3.68 1.14
CA ASN A 331 -31.49 3.15 1.82
C ASN A 331 -31.22 2.55 3.22
N CYS A 332 -30.23 3.05 3.96
CA CYS A 332 -29.95 2.61 5.32
C CYS A 332 -30.99 3.21 6.30
N PRO A 333 -31.77 2.40 7.04
CA PRO A 333 -32.71 2.93 8.03
C PRO A 333 -32.03 3.80 9.08
N THR A 334 -30.79 3.46 9.44
CA THR A 334 -29.90 4.26 10.27
C THR A 334 -28.59 4.45 9.51
N ASN A 335 -28.34 5.66 8.97
CA ASN A 335 -27.16 5.89 8.12
C ASN A 335 -25.86 6.01 8.96
N TYR A 336 -25.58 7.19 9.51
CA TYR A 336 -24.43 7.42 10.40
C TYR A 336 -24.92 7.65 11.83
N VAL A 337 -24.47 6.84 12.77
CA VAL A 337 -25.00 6.89 14.15
C VAL A 337 -23.89 6.84 15.20
N GLN A 338 -24.11 7.58 16.30
CA GLN A 338 -23.50 7.34 17.60
C GLN A 338 -24.59 7.04 18.59
N ALA A 339 -24.66 5.80 19.07
CA ALA A 339 -25.66 5.41 20.05
C ALA A 339 -25.38 6.06 21.44
N GLY A 340 -26.45 6.36 22.19
CA GLY A 340 -26.31 6.82 23.55
C GLY A 340 -25.72 5.75 24.46
N ARG A 341 -24.85 6.17 25.41
CA ARG A 341 -24.25 5.32 26.43
C ARG A 341 -24.13 6.07 27.75
N SER A 342 -24.53 5.45 28.85
CA SER A 342 -24.31 6.04 30.18
C SER A 342 -22.82 6.09 30.49
N GLY A 343 -22.30 7.28 30.84
CA GLY A 343 -20.88 7.48 31.05
C GLY A 343 -20.01 7.45 29.79
N GLY A 344 -20.63 7.42 28.60
CA GLY A 344 -19.89 7.42 27.33
C GLY A 344 -19.14 8.74 27.11
N LEU A 345 -17.91 8.63 26.65
CA LEU A 345 -17.00 9.75 26.34
C LEU A 345 -17.26 10.35 24.96
N GLY A 346 -18.04 9.64 24.13
CA GLY A 346 -18.32 10.05 22.75
C GLY A 346 -17.15 9.81 21.80
N ALA A 347 -17.15 10.54 20.70
CA ALA A 347 -16.06 10.53 19.70
C ALA A 347 -15.45 11.94 19.57
N THR A 348 -14.16 12.03 19.21
CA THR A 348 -13.45 13.30 19.09
C THR A 348 -12.68 13.39 17.78
N TYR A 349 -12.56 14.62 17.26
CA TYR A 349 -11.81 14.97 16.04
C TYR A 349 -12.08 14.07 14.82
N THR A 350 -13.26 13.45 14.78
CA THR A 350 -13.67 12.63 13.64
C THR A 350 -13.91 13.49 12.40
N THR A 351 -13.54 12.98 11.25
CA THR A 351 -13.77 13.62 9.94
C THR A 351 -14.82 12.85 9.17
N PHE A 352 -15.95 13.50 8.83
CA PHE A 352 -17.04 12.91 8.03
C PHE A 352 -17.24 13.76 6.77
N VAL A 353 -16.64 13.35 5.66
CA VAL A 353 -16.52 14.21 4.47
C VAL A 353 -16.69 13.43 3.16
N ASN A 354 -17.20 14.11 2.15
CA ASN A 354 -17.33 13.59 0.77
C ASN A 354 -18.07 12.25 0.68
N ASN A 355 -19.02 12.00 1.57
CA ASN A 355 -19.87 10.80 1.52
C ASN A 355 -21.16 11.10 0.74
N ILE A 356 -21.73 10.09 0.08
CA ILE A 356 -23.10 10.11 -0.45
C ILE A 356 -23.97 9.34 0.52
N ILE A 357 -25.09 9.96 0.94
CA ILE A 357 -26.17 9.31 1.68
C ILE A 357 -27.46 9.50 0.88
N GLN A 358 -27.98 8.41 0.34
CA GLN A 358 -29.20 8.41 -0.47
C GLN A 358 -30.30 7.57 0.17
N GLY A 359 -31.43 8.20 0.48
CA GLY A 359 -32.58 7.52 1.07
C GLY A 359 -32.42 7.15 2.54
N GLY A 360 -33.32 6.30 3.03
CA GLY A 360 -33.28 5.78 4.40
C GLY A 360 -33.71 6.80 5.47
N GLY A 361 -33.14 6.62 6.67
CA GLY A 361 -33.39 7.48 7.83
C GLY A 361 -32.69 8.84 7.77
N PRO A 362 -32.59 9.55 8.92
CA PRO A 362 -31.73 10.75 9.00
C PRO A 362 -30.29 10.46 8.59
N ALA A 363 -29.65 11.46 7.94
CA ALA A 363 -28.26 11.26 7.48
C ALA A 363 -27.29 10.97 8.63
N ALA A 364 -27.46 11.65 9.76
CA ALA A 364 -26.69 11.35 10.97
C ALA A 364 -27.55 11.48 12.22
N SER A 365 -27.36 10.58 13.20
CA SER A 365 -28.00 10.58 14.52
C SER A 365 -26.93 10.44 15.60
N ILE A 366 -26.65 11.51 16.34
CA ILE A 366 -25.60 11.55 17.35
C ILE A 366 -26.25 11.73 18.73
N ALA A 367 -26.12 10.70 19.59
CA ALA A 367 -26.63 10.67 20.94
C ALA A 367 -25.48 10.54 21.95
N GLY A 368 -24.86 11.63 22.30
CA GLY A 368 -23.75 11.70 23.27
C GLY A 368 -22.73 12.77 22.90
N PRO A 369 -21.63 12.85 23.66
CA PRO A 369 -20.55 13.76 23.33
C PRO A 369 -19.98 13.49 21.93
N TYR A 370 -19.78 14.54 21.15
CA TYR A 370 -19.19 14.47 19.81
C TYR A 370 -18.38 15.74 19.59
N THR A 371 -17.09 15.67 19.85
CA THR A 371 -16.27 16.86 20.08
C THR A 371 -15.34 17.13 18.91
N ASN A 372 -15.33 18.38 18.43
CA ASN A 372 -14.47 18.87 17.35
C ASN A 372 -14.55 18.04 16.06
N PRO A 373 -15.74 17.61 15.58
CA PRO A 373 -15.83 16.90 14.31
C PRO A 373 -15.57 17.84 13.12
N THR A 374 -15.07 17.28 12.03
CA THR A 374 -15.00 17.94 10.73
C THR A 374 -16.07 17.36 9.81
N TRP A 375 -16.95 18.22 9.27
CA TRP A 375 -17.99 17.87 8.33
C TRP A 375 -17.77 18.64 7.03
N GLY A 376 -17.99 18.03 5.86
CA GLY A 376 -17.89 18.77 4.60
C GLY A 376 -18.06 17.90 3.35
N GLY A 377 -18.50 18.53 2.25
CA GLY A 377 -18.58 17.90 0.93
C GLY A 377 -19.54 16.73 0.79
N ASN A 378 -20.45 16.49 1.74
CA ASN A 378 -21.38 15.36 1.67
C ASN A 378 -22.57 15.67 0.76
N ILE A 379 -23.14 14.63 0.13
CA ILE A 379 -24.42 14.71 -0.60
C ILE A 379 -25.46 13.93 0.20
N LEU A 380 -26.55 14.60 0.61
CA LEU A 380 -27.67 14.00 1.34
C LEU A 380 -28.92 14.08 0.44
N TYR A 381 -29.30 12.97 -0.20
CA TYR A 381 -30.42 12.96 -1.15
C TYR A 381 -31.54 12.01 -0.72
N GLY A 382 -32.74 12.50 -0.60
CA GLY A 382 -33.92 11.67 -0.25
C GLY A 382 -33.88 11.06 1.16
N THR A 383 -32.99 11.52 2.05
CA THR A 383 -32.90 11.10 3.45
C THR A 383 -34.06 11.70 4.27
N ASN A 384 -34.41 11.09 5.40
CA ASN A 384 -35.35 11.66 6.36
C ASN A 384 -34.68 12.79 7.16
N GLY A 385 -34.16 13.81 6.45
CA GLY A 385 -33.48 14.98 7.00
C GLY A 385 -31.98 14.76 7.22
N ALA A 386 -31.29 15.86 7.48
CA ALA A 386 -29.81 15.86 7.70
C ALA A 386 -29.44 15.34 9.11
N GLY A 387 -30.37 15.41 10.08
CA GLY A 387 -30.07 15.05 11.47
C GLY A 387 -28.98 15.92 12.08
N ALA A 388 -27.91 15.30 12.54
CA ALA A 388 -26.76 15.97 13.17
C ALA A 388 -25.77 16.60 12.18
N VAL A 389 -25.91 16.41 10.87
CA VAL A 389 -25.00 17.00 9.86
C VAL A 389 -25.22 18.51 9.79
N PRO A 390 -24.20 19.36 10.06
CA PRO A 390 -24.39 20.81 10.13
C PRO A 390 -24.77 21.43 8.77
N ALA A 391 -25.67 22.40 8.77
CA ALA A 391 -26.01 23.14 7.57
C ALA A 391 -24.78 23.82 6.95
N GLY A 392 -24.68 23.80 5.61
CA GLY A 392 -23.54 24.35 4.86
C GLY A 392 -22.37 23.37 4.69
N THR A 393 -22.45 22.15 5.26
CA THR A 393 -21.44 21.10 5.09
C THR A 393 -21.90 19.99 4.13
N TYR A 394 -23.06 20.13 3.52
CA TYR A 394 -23.63 19.17 2.57
C TYR A 394 -24.46 19.86 1.49
N THR A 395 -24.74 19.12 0.41
CA THR A 395 -25.74 19.47 -0.60
C THR A 395 -26.87 18.43 -0.62
N THR A 396 -28.02 18.78 -1.23
CA THR A 396 -29.17 17.86 -1.35
C THR A 396 -29.43 17.49 -2.82
N SER A 397 -28.47 17.71 -3.68
CA SER A 397 -28.57 17.38 -5.11
C SER A 397 -28.68 15.87 -5.31
N ASN A 398 -29.46 15.45 -6.32
CA ASN A 398 -29.52 14.03 -6.70
C ASN A 398 -28.14 13.56 -7.20
N PRO A 399 -27.50 12.57 -6.56
CA PRO A 399 -26.18 12.07 -6.97
C PRO A 399 -26.22 11.25 -8.27
N LEU A 400 -27.40 11.03 -8.85
CA LEU A 400 -27.60 10.23 -10.08
C LEU A 400 -26.93 8.85 -10.01
N LEU A 401 -27.13 8.14 -8.91
CA LEU A 401 -26.70 6.76 -8.76
C LEU A 401 -27.59 5.82 -9.59
N ALA A 402 -26.96 4.93 -10.38
CA ALA A 402 -27.65 3.84 -11.06
C ALA A 402 -26.88 2.54 -10.95
N ARG A 403 -27.61 1.40 -10.95
CA ARG A 403 -27.00 0.08 -10.89
C ARG A 403 -26.38 -0.29 -12.23
N ASP A 404 -25.22 -0.87 -12.18
CA ASP A 404 -24.61 -1.56 -13.30
C ASP A 404 -25.14 -2.99 -13.46
N ALA A 405 -24.55 -3.77 -14.40
CA ALA A 405 -24.92 -5.16 -14.63
C ALA A 405 -24.61 -6.10 -13.46
N THR A 406 -23.73 -5.72 -12.54
CA THR A 406 -23.40 -6.49 -11.32
C THR A 406 -24.34 -6.17 -10.15
N GLY A 407 -25.19 -5.16 -10.32
CA GLY A 407 -26.09 -4.66 -9.29
C GLY A 407 -25.50 -3.60 -8.38
N THR A 408 -24.26 -3.14 -8.62
CA THR A 408 -23.58 -2.09 -7.86
C THR A 408 -24.03 -0.72 -8.32
N PHE A 409 -24.21 0.23 -7.38
CA PHE A 409 -24.53 1.61 -7.71
C PHE A 409 -23.28 2.40 -8.09
N HIS A 410 -23.32 3.00 -9.27
CA HIS A 410 -22.28 3.90 -9.80
C HIS A 410 -22.82 5.27 -10.17
N LEU A 411 -21.95 6.26 -10.20
CA LEU A 411 -22.25 7.63 -10.64
C LEU A 411 -22.53 7.63 -12.14
N GLN A 412 -23.64 8.28 -12.52
CA GLN A 412 -23.96 8.47 -13.93
C GLN A 412 -23.39 9.78 -14.46
N SER A 413 -23.19 9.85 -15.78
CA SER A 413 -22.78 11.09 -16.46
C SER A 413 -23.67 12.27 -16.05
N GLY A 414 -23.04 13.39 -15.70
CA GLY A 414 -23.73 14.58 -15.20
C GLY A 414 -24.07 14.56 -13.71
N SER A 415 -23.61 13.55 -12.96
CA SER A 415 -23.73 13.55 -11.50
C SER A 415 -23.02 14.76 -10.89
N PRO A 416 -23.66 15.46 -9.92
CA PRO A 416 -23.03 16.54 -9.18
C PRO A 416 -21.91 16.06 -8.24
N ALA A 417 -21.71 14.75 -8.09
CA ALA A 417 -20.65 14.16 -7.30
C ALA A 417 -19.32 14.11 -8.05
N ILE A 418 -19.35 14.13 -9.40
CA ILE A 418 -18.16 13.97 -10.25
C ILE A 418 -17.23 15.17 -10.10
N ASN A 419 -15.96 14.93 -9.78
CA ASN A 419 -14.91 15.93 -9.55
C ASN A 419 -15.32 17.03 -8.53
N ALA A 420 -16.09 16.67 -7.49
CA ALA A 420 -16.70 17.62 -6.58
C ALA A 420 -16.22 17.48 -5.13
N ALA A 421 -15.31 16.56 -4.83
CA ALA A 421 -14.77 16.38 -3.49
C ALA A 421 -14.03 17.62 -3.00
N ILE A 422 -14.19 17.94 -1.73
CA ILE A 422 -13.49 19.05 -1.07
C ILE A 422 -12.34 18.53 -0.21
N GLY A 423 -11.32 19.37 -0.01
CA GLY A 423 -10.13 19.00 0.79
C GLY A 423 -9.10 18.21 0.00
N SER A 424 -8.04 17.76 0.69
CA SER A 424 -6.98 16.96 0.09
C SER A 424 -6.82 15.65 0.87
N TYR A 425 -7.15 14.54 0.24
CA TYR A 425 -7.14 13.19 0.82
C TYR A 425 -6.32 12.23 -0.04
N SER A 426 -5.11 12.62 -0.42
CA SER A 426 -4.24 11.88 -1.35
C SER A 426 -3.90 10.45 -0.89
N THR A 427 -4.03 10.16 0.40
CA THR A 427 -3.84 8.79 0.94
C THR A 427 -5.08 7.91 0.83
N LEU A 428 -6.26 8.48 0.46
CA LEU A 428 -7.52 7.75 0.24
C LEU A 428 -7.76 7.64 -1.27
N ASN A 429 -6.81 7.10 -1.98
CA ASN A 429 -6.66 7.24 -3.43
C ASN A 429 -7.21 6.06 -4.23
N THR A 430 -8.04 5.21 -3.63
CA THR A 430 -8.62 4.05 -4.31
C THR A 430 -10.13 4.03 -4.04
N ASP A 431 -10.91 3.75 -5.06
CA ASP A 431 -12.36 3.68 -4.99
C ASP A 431 -12.88 2.25 -4.65
N MET A 432 -14.19 2.04 -4.66
CA MET A 432 -14.80 0.75 -4.38
C MET A 432 -14.49 -0.31 -5.44
N ASP A 433 -14.25 0.08 -6.68
CA ASP A 433 -13.95 -0.82 -7.80
C ASP A 433 -12.47 -1.16 -7.92
N GLY A 434 -11.63 -0.66 -6.97
CA GLY A 434 -10.20 -0.82 -7.00
C GLY A 434 -9.51 0.09 -8.02
N GLN A 435 -10.20 1.09 -8.54
CA GLN A 435 -9.66 2.08 -9.46
C GLN A 435 -9.00 3.22 -8.69
N ALA A 436 -7.94 3.79 -9.26
CA ALA A 436 -7.25 4.92 -8.64
C ALA A 436 -8.06 6.21 -8.80
N ARG A 437 -8.26 6.92 -7.69
CA ARG A 437 -8.82 8.26 -7.70
C ARG A 437 -7.79 9.26 -8.22
N THR A 438 -8.17 10.11 -9.16
CA THR A 438 -7.26 11.03 -9.83
C THR A 438 -7.85 12.44 -9.97
N GLY A 439 -6.99 13.46 -9.97
CA GLY A 439 -7.44 14.84 -10.10
C GLY A 439 -8.18 15.35 -8.87
N THR A 440 -9.35 16.00 -9.08
CA THR A 440 -10.33 16.25 -8.01
C THR A 440 -11.19 15.02 -7.91
N PHE A 441 -11.23 14.38 -6.75
CA PHE A 441 -11.92 13.12 -6.54
C PHE A 441 -13.45 13.29 -6.65
N ASP A 442 -14.13 12.22 -6.98
CA ASP A 442 -15.57 12.16 -6.92
C ASP A 442 -16.05 12.01 -5.47
N ILE A 443 -17.24 12.52 -5.17
CA ILE A 443 -17.90 12.30 -3.86
C ILE A 443 -18.54 10.91 -3.87
N GLY A 444 -18.39 10.16 -2.76
CA GLY A 444 -18.92 8.80 -2.64
C GLY A 444 -17.88 7.71 -2.93
N ALA A 445 -18.33 6.46 -2.93
CA ALA A 445 -17.47 5.28 -3.03
C ALA A 445 -16.89 5.05 -4.43
N ASP A 446 -17.56 5.54 -5.47
CA ASP A 446 -17.21 5.42 -6.88
C ASP A 446 -16.34 6.58 -7.35
N GLU A 447 -15.41 6.32 -8.24
CA GLU A 447 -14.66 7.31 -9.04
C GLU A 447 -14.90 7.01 -10.52
N VAL A 448 -15.51 7.92 -11.24
CA VAL A 448 -15.79 7.73 -12.67
C VAL A 448 -14.48 7.62 -13.45
N SER A 449 -14.14 6.43 -13.87
CA SER A 449 -12.85 6.10 -14.47
C SER A 449 -13.01 5.16 -15.66
N THR A 450 -12.04 5.19 -16.59
CA THR A 450 -11.91 4.21 -17.68
C THR A 450 -10.87 3.12 -17.36
N ALA A 451 -10.29 3.15 -16.16
CA ALA A 451 -9.36 2.11 -15.71
C ALA A 451 -10.10 0.77 -15.53
N ALA A 452 -9.35 -0.33 -15.53
CA ALA A 452 -9.96 -1.63 -15.30
C ALA A 452 -10.55 -1.73 -13.89
N VAL A 453 -11.78 -2.24 -13.79
CA VAL A 453 -12.40 -2.62 -12.52
C VAL A 453 -11.69 -3.85 -11.97
N THR A 454 -11.16 -3.78 -10.77
CA THR A 454 -10.41 -4.88 -10.12
C THR A 454 -11.13 -5.44 -8.89
N ALA A 455 -12.12 -4.72 -8.37
CA ALA A 455 -12.96 -5.15 -7.26
C ALA A 455 -14.44 -4.99 -7.62
N ARG A 456 -15.29 -5.83 -7.07
CA ARG A 456 -16.75 -5.82 -7.29
C ARG A 456 -17.46 -6.60 -6.20
N ILE A 457 -18.77 -6.52 -6.15
CA ILE A 457 -19.58 -7.43 -5.33
C ILE A 457 -19.24 -8.88 -5.73
N MET A 458 -18.85 -9.68 -4.76
CA MET A 458 -18.47 -11.08 -4.94
C MET A 458 -19.57 -12.02 -4.45
N ASP A 459 -19.58 -13.23 -4.99
CA ASP A 459 -20.48 -14.31 -4.59
C ASP A 459 -19.74 -15.64 -4.39
N ALA A 460 -20.46 -16.68 -3.95
CA ALA A 460 -19.91 -18.01 -3.66
C ALA A 460 -19.21 -18.69 -4.86
N SER A 461 -19.47 -18.27 -6.10
CA SER A 461 -18.82 -18.83 -7.30
C SER A 461 -17.42 -18.28 -7.52
N MET A 462 -17.10 -17.16 -6.88
CA MET A 462 -15.83 -16.42 -7.02
C MET A 462 -14.84 -16.73 -5.89
N VAL A 463 -15.30 -17.35 -4.80
CA VAL A 463 -14.52 -17.55 -3.57
C VAL A 463 -14.69 -19.00 -3.06
N GLY A 464 -13.95 -19.34 -2.01
CA GLY A 464 -14.05 -20.67 -1.38
C GLY A 464 -13.49 -21.78 -2.26
N VAL A 465 -13.76 -23.01 -1.90
CA VAL A 465 -13.19 -24.21 -2.56
C VAL A 465 -13.55 -24.32 -4.04
N ASN A 466 -14.69 -23.75 -4.42
CA ASN A 466 -15.21 -23.78 -5.80
C ASN A 466 -14.90 -22.48 -6.57
N GLY A 467 -14.34 -21.49 -5.92
CA GLY A 467 -13.97 -20.26 -6.57
C GLY A 467 -13.07 -20.54 -7.78
N ALA A 468 -13.39 -19.95 -8.92
CA ALA A 468 -12.53 -20.05 -10.09
C ALA A 468 -11.11 -19.56 -9.70
N ASP A 469 -10.09 -20.23 -10.22
CA ASP A 469 -8.76 -19.65 -10.18
C ASP A 469 -8.84 -18.31 -10.95
N THR A 470 -9.29 -17.25 -10.27
CA THR A 470 -8.88 -15.94 -10.73
C THR A 470 -7.35 -15.99 -10.71
N PRO A 471 -6.66 -15.61 -11.77
CA PRO A 471 -5.22 -15.47 -11.69
C PRO A 471 -4.96 -14.67 -10.41
N ALA A 472 -4.19 -15.28 -9.48
CA ALA A 472 -3.99 -14.76 -8.14
C ALA A 472 -3.62 -13.28 -8.24
N ASN A 473 -4.59 -12.42 -7.96
CA ASN A 473 -4.41 -10.96 -8.09
C ASN A 473 -3.97 -10.36 -6.76
N SER A 474 -3.82 -11.19 -5.74
CA SER A 474 -3.31 -10.81 -4.46
C SER A 474 -1.92 -11.40 -4.28
N CYS A 475 -0.94 -10.61 -4.49
CA CYS A 475 0.42 -10.95 -4.19
C CYS A 475 0.91 -10.16 -2.95
N VAL A 476 1.79 -10.75 -2.18
CA VAL A 476 2.43 -10.04 -1.06
C VAL A 476 3.11 -8.80 -1.63
N PRO A 477 2.75 -7.58 -1.17
CA PRO A 477 3.25 -6.33 -1.77
C PRO A 477 4.77 -6.25 -1.86
N ALA A 478 5.48 -6.79 -0.85
CA ALA A 478 6.93 -6.95 -0.88
C ALA A 478 7.34 -8.26 -0.23
N SER A 479 8.23 -9.02 -0.89
CA SER A 479 8.86 -10.23 -0.39
C SER A 479 10.36 -10.21 -0.70
N ALA A 480 11.18 -10.97 0.03
CA ALA A 480 12.63 -10.98 -0.21
C ALA A 480 13.23 -12.37 -0.06
N SER A 481 14.46 -12.54 -0.56
CA SER A 481 15.24 -13.78 -0.44
C SER A 481 15.64 -14.08 1.02
N ALA A 482 15.91 -13.03 1.79
CA ALA A 482 16.28 -13.08 3.20
C ALA A 482 16.08 -11.70 3.86
N ASP A 483 16.11 -11.65 5.18
CA ASP A 483 16.23 -10.43 5.98
C ASP A 483 17.00 -10.72 7.28
N ASP A 484 17.42 -9.67 7.98
CA ASP A 484 18.11 -9.73 9.27
C ASP A 484 17.19 -9.35 10.44
N GLY A 485 15.86 -9.42 10.22
CA GLY A 485 14.83 -8.88 11.09
C GLY A 485 14.34 -7.50 10.63
N ASN A 486 15.05 -6.86 9.70
CA ASN A 486 14.56 -5.70 8.95
C ASN A 486 13.81 -6.21 7.71
N VAL A 487 12.50 -6.39 7.86
CA VAL A 487 11.62 -7.11 6.93
C VAL A 487 11.31 -6.33 5.63
N PRO A 488 10.92 -7.03 4.53
CA PRO A 488 10.60 -6.38 3.24
C PRO A 488 9.49 -5.31 3.30
N ALA A 489 8.53 -5.45 4.20
CA ALA A 489 7.44 -4.49 4.33
C ALA A 489 7.90 -3.08 4.74
N ASN A 490 9.05 -2.97 5.39
CA ASN A 490 9.63 -1.69 5.84
C ASN A 490 9.99 -0.74 4.68
N VAL A 491 10.09 -1.22 3.45
CA VAL A 491 10.37 -0.34 2.29
C VAL A 491 9.10 0.24 1.65
N LEU A 492 7.93 -0.03 2.24
CA LEU A 492 6.62 0.43 1.77
C LEU A 492 5.83 1.19 2.84
N ASP A 493 6.42 1.43 4.02
CA ASP A 493 5.74 2.00 5.19
C ASP A 493 5.77 3.54 5.24
N GLY A 494 6.55 4.17 4.37
CA GLY A 494 6.73 5.63 4.30
C GLY A 494 7.66 6.18 5.39
N ASP A 495 8.32 5.31 6.18
CA ASP A 495 9.25 5.70 7.25
C ASP A 495 10.71 5.40 6.87
N THR A 496 11.47 6.41 6.50
CA THR A 496 12.90 6.28 6.15
C THR A 496 13.80 5.88 7.33
N ALA A 497 13.26 5.77 8.56
CA ALA A 497 13.99 5.25 9.71
C ALA A 497 13.99 3.72 9.75
N THR A 498 13.04 3.08 9.11
CA THR A 498 12.98 1.62 8.91
C THR A 498 13.68 1.21 7.60
N ARG A 499 13.92 -0.08 7.39
CA ARG A 499 14.53 -0.61 6.17
C ARG A 499 14.29 -2.10 6.00
N TRP A 500 14.49 -2.59 4.79
CA TRP A 500 14.85 -3.98 4.54
C TRP A 500 16.38 -4.12 4.49
N SER A 501 16.91 -5.22 5.01
CA SER A 501 18.36 -5.53 4.96
C SER A 501 18.61 -7.01 4.78
N ALA A 502 19.49 -7.37 3.83
CA ALA A 502 19.99 -8.74 3.65
C ALA A 502 21.49 -8.73 3.27
N SER A 503 22.28 -9.64 3.83
CA SER A 503 23.72 -9.75 3.56
C SER A 503 24.00 -10.77 2.48
N GLY A 504 24.82 -10.42 1.52
CA GLY A 504 25.32 -11.30 0.43
C GLY A 504 25.03 -10.75 -0.95
N ASP A 505 25.83 -11.16 -1.92
CA ASP A 505 25.60 -10.89 -3.34
C ASP A 505 24.41 -11.68 -3.85
N GLY A 506 23.58 -11.08 -4.70
CA GLY A 506 22.39 -11.72 -5.27
C GLY A 506 21.18 -11.78 -4.34
N GLN A 507 21.22 -11.17 -3.14
CA GLN A 507 20.01 -11.01 -2.32
C GLN A 507 19.02 -10.10 -3.02
N TRP A 508 17.73 -10.48 -3.01
CA TRP A 508 16.71 -9.74 -3.73
C TRP A 508 15.52 -9.36 -2.84
N ILE A 509 14.90 -8.26 -3.22
CA ILE A 509 13.56 -7.86 -2.77
C ILE A 509 12.65 -7.74 -4.00
N GLN A 510 11.41 -8.22 -3.88
CA GLN A 510 10.45 -8.32 -4.97
C GLN A 510 9.16 -7.62 -4.58
N PHE A 511 8.61 -6.89 -5.52
CA PHE A 511 7.34 -6.16 -5.40
C PHE A 511 6.30 -6.78 -6.31
N CYS A 512 5.09 -6.94 -5.81
CA CYS A 512 3.95 -7.31 -6.60
C CYS A 512 3.03 -6.10 -6.85
N LEU A 513 2.56 -5.96 -8.09
CA LEU A 513 1.78 -4.84 -8.58
C LEU A 513 0.30 -5.19 -8.78
N ASP A 514 -0.15 -6.29 -8.16
CA ASP A 514 -1.51 -6.85 -8.29
C ASP A 514 -1.93 -7.19 -9.73
N ASN A 515 -1.69 -6.33 -10.68
CA ASN A 515 -1.99 -6.50 -12.10
C ASN A 515 -0.74 -6.38 -12.97
N ILE A 516 -0.83 -6.87 -14.22
CA ILE A 516 0.18 -6.56 -15.23
C ILE A 516 -0.01 -5.10 -15.64
N VAL A 517 0.95 -4.25 -15.26
CA VAL A 517 0.94 -2.82 -15.56
C VAL A 517 2.22 -2.41 -16.27
N SER A 518 2.17 -1.28 -16.98
CA SER A 518 3.39 -0.71 -17.55
C SER A 518 4.23 -0.08 -16.45
N VAL A 519 5.48 -0.55 -16.28
CA VAL A 519 6.46 -0.02 -15.32
C VAL A 519 7.60 0.62 -16.10
N SER A 520 8.00 1.81 -15.72
CA SER A 520 9.03 2.61 -16.42
C SER A 520 10.20 3.03 -15.55
N ALA A 521 10.07 2.93 -14.24
CA ALA A 521 11.14 3.26 -13.30
C ALA A 521 10.89 2.63 -11.92
N VAL A 522 11.95 2.56 -11.13
CA VAL A 522 11.89 2.29 -9.70
C VAL A 522 12.58 3.44 -8.98
N LYS A 523 11.96 3.93 -7.89
CA LYS A 523 12.60 4.91 -7.00
C LYS A 523 13.03 4.19 -5.74
N ILE A 524 14.26 4.39 -5.30
CA ILE A 524 14.86 3.71 -4.14
C ILE A 524 15.53 4.73 -3.23
N ALA A 525 15.24 4.66 -1.94
CA ALA A 525 15.99 5.34 -0.88
C ALA A 525 16.89 4.30 -0.19
N PHE A 526 18.17 4.62 -0.02
CA PHE A 526 19.17 3.70 0.48
C PHE A 526 19.56 4.01 1.93
N TYR A 527 19.69 2.98 2.76
CA TYR A 527 20.21 3.13 4.11
C TYR A 527 21.67 3.63 4.08
N ASN A 528 21.93 4.75 4.75
CA ASN A 528 23.19 5.49 4.65
C ASN A 528 23.59 5.83 3.21
N GLY A 529 22.62 6.09 2.33
CA GLY A 529 22.82 6.42 0.92
C GLY A 529 23.53 7.74 0.66
N ASP A 530 23.79 8.54 1.70
CA ASP A 530 24.62 9.75 1.70
C ASP A 530 26.12 9.46 1.93
N SER A 531 26.49 8.20 2.20
CA SER A 531 27.87 7.80 2.49
C SER A 531 28.23 6.43 1.90
N ARG A 532 27.26 5.72 1.29
CA ARG A 532 27.46 4.40 0.67
C ARG A 532 26.90 4.39 -0.74
N ILE A 533 27.60 3.69 -1.64
CA ILE A 533 27.17 3.44 -3.01
C ILE A 533 26.73 1.97 -3.10
N SER A 534 25.44 1.73 -3.25
CA SER A 534 24.86 0.39 -3.45
C SER A 534 24.86 0.05 -4.93
N THR A 535 25.15 -1.23 -5.26
CA THR A 535 25.06 -1.75 -6.64
C THR A 535 23.92 -2.76 -6.73
N PHE A 536 23.12 -2.72 -7.81
CA PHE A 536 21.95 -3.59 -7.96
C PHE A 536 21.49 -3.69 -9.41
N ASP A 537 20.63 -4.69 -9.68
CA ASP A 537 19.90 -4.89 -10.93
C ASP A 537 18.39 -4.76 -10.69
N ILE A 538 17.64 -4.39 -11.73
CA ILE A 538 16.18 -4.40 -11.74
C ILE A 538 15.69 -5.43 -12.77
N LEU A 539 14.80 -6.31 -12.34
CA LEU A 539 14.20 -7.36 -13.14
C LEU A 539 12.68 -7.21 -13.14
N ALA A 540 12.05 -7.61 -14.24
CA ALA A 540 10.59 -7.60 -14.40
C ALA A 540 10.08 -9.00 -14.80
N GLY A 541 8.90 -9.38 -14.30
CA GLY A 541 8.28 -10.68 -14.58
C GLY A 541 6.77 -10.65 -14.38
N ASN A 542 6.06 -11.72 -14.81
CA ASN A 542 4.60 -11.78 -14.73
C ASN A 542 4.07 -12.92 -13.86
N ASP A 543 4.93 -13.86 -13.46
CA ASP A 543 4.55 -15.05 -12.69
C ASP A 543 5.24 -15.14 -11.31
N GLY A 544 6.10 -14.15 -10.97
CA GLY A 544 6.85 -14.12 -9.71
C GLY A 544 8.03 -15.10 -9.65
N ILE A 545 8.25 -15.91 -10.70
CA ILE A 545 9.30 -16.94 -10.78
C ILE A 545 10.29 -16.60 -11.88
N ASN A 546 9.82 -16.33 -13.09
CA ASN A 546 10.62 -16.02 -14.27
C ASN A 546 10.76 -14.52 -14.45
N PHE A 547 12.00 -14.04 -14.47
CA PHE A 547 12.31 -12.63 -14.57
C PHE A 547 13.26 -12.34 -15.72
N THR A 548 13.03 -11.20 -16.37
CA THR A 548 13.94 -10.62 -17.36
C THR A 548 14.59 -9.37 -16.77
N THR A 549 15.90 -9.24 -16.89
CA THR A 549 16.62 -8.03 -16.48
C THR A 549 16.23 -6.85 -17.37
N VAL A 550 15.74 -5.78 -16.76
CA VAL A 550 15.33 -4.54 -17.44
C VAL A 550 16.34 -3.42 -17.27
N ALA A 551 17.14 -3.48 -16.21
CA ALA A 551 18.31 -2.62 -16.01
C ALA A 551 19.33 -3.35 -15.14
N ALA A 552 20.62 -3.30 -15.49
CA ALA A 552 21.69 -3.98 -14.79
C ALA A 552 22.85 -3.04 -14.42
N GLY A 553 23.58 -3.40 -13.35
CA GLY A 553 24.76 -2.67 -12.91
C GLY A 553 24.49 -1.26 -12.42
N LEU A 554 23.26 -0.99 -11.96
CA LEU A 554 22.88 0.31 -11.44
C LEU A 554 23.59 0.63 -10.13
N THR A 555 23.90 1.90 -9.90
CA THR A 555 24.52 2.37 -8.67
C THR A 555 23.76 3.54 -8.07
N SER A 556 23.67 3.56 -6.72
CA SER A 556 23.14 4.73 -6.00
C SER A 556 24.16 5.88 -6.03
N SER A 557 23.70 7.11 -5.83
CA SER A 557 24.56 8.31 -5.88
C SER A 557 25.65 8.36 -4.81
N GLY A 558 25.45 7.71 -3.67
CA GLY A 558 26.35 7.84 -2.51
C GLY A 558 26.26 9.19 -1.78
N THR A 559 25.35 10.06 -2.17
CA THR A 559 25.24 11.45 -1.67
C THR A 559 23.86 11.81 -1.13
N SER A 560 22.89 10.87 -1.14
CA SER A 560 21.51 11.16 -0.75
C SER A 560 20.85 9.96 -0.07
N ARG A 561 20.05 10.24 0.97
CA ARG A 561 19.14 9.29 1.63
C ARG A 561 17.70 9.37 1.11
N THR A 562 17.42 10.28 0.16
CA THR A 562 16.09 10.41 -0.43
C THR A 562 15.92 9.45 -1.60
N LEU A 563 14.68 9.30 -2.07
CA LEU A 563 14.34 8.48 -3.22
C LEU A 563 15.10 8.92 -4.47
N GLN A 564 15.89 8.04 -5.05
CA GLN A 564 16.62 8.19 -6.32
C GLN A 564 15.88 7.42 -7.41
N THR A 565 15.68 8.00 -8.59
CA THR A 565 14.92 7.40 -9.68
C THR A 565 15.83 6.65 -10.65
N PHE A 566 15.49 5.39 -10.93
CA PHE A 566 16.18 4.51 -11.89
C PHE A 566 15.19 4.14 -13.00
N SER A 567 15.32 4.82 -14.14
CA SER A 567 14.43 4.66 -15.29
C SER A 567 14.94 3.59 -16.25
N PHE A 568 14.01 2.88 -16.92
CA PHE A 568 14.29 1.90 -17.96
C PHE A 568 13.20 1.92 -19.04
N THR A 569 13.44 1.26 -20.16
CA THR A 569 12.40 1.10 -21.19
C THR A 569 11.14 0.49 -20.57
N PRO A 570 9.96 1.12 -20.73
CA PRO A 570 8.73 0.61 -20.12
C PRO A 570 8.45 -0.85 -20.49
N VAL A 571 8.16 -1.64 -19.47
CA VAL A 571 7.84 -3.07 -19.62
C VAL A 571 6.49 -3.38 -18.97
N SER A 572 5.74 -4.31 -19.55
CA SER A 572 4.51 -4.82 -18.93
C SER A 572 4.88 -5.89 -17.91
N ALA A 573 4.67 -5.61 -16.63
CA ALA A 573 5.06 -6.50 -15.55
C ALA A 573 4.02 -6.52 -14.42
N LYS A 574 3.85 -7.69 -13.78
CA LYS A 574 3.16 -7.86 -12.51
C LYS A 574 4.12 -7.83 -11.33
N TYR A 575 5.36 -8.22 -11.55
CA TYR A 575 6.40 -8.26 -10.51
C TYR A 575 7.63 -7.48 -10.93
N ILE A 576 8.17 -6.70 -10.00
CA ILE A 576 9.48 -6.06 -10.11
C ILE A 576 10.36 -6.61 -9.01
N ARG A 577 11.57 -7.05 -9.38
CA ARG A 577 12.57 -7.57 -8.45
C ARG A 577 13.82 -6.70 -8.51
N ILE A 578 14.33 -6.30 -7.35
CA ILE A 578 15.63 -5.62 -7.22
C ILE A 578 16.60 -6.64 -6.65
N VAL A 579 17.68 -6.92 -7.37
CA VAL A 579 18.74 -7.84 -6.97
C VAL A 579 19.95 -7.01 -6.52
N GLY A 580 20.31 -7.11 -5.26
CA GLY A 580 21.39 -6.32 -4.68
C GLY A 580 22.74 -7.03 -4.73
N HIS A 581 23.79 -6.28 -5.01
CA HIS A 581 25.19 -6.73 -5.09
C HIS A 581 26.05 -6.13 -3.97
N GLY A 582 25.41 -5.71 -2.87
CA GLY A 582 26.08 -5.07 -1.75
C GLY A 582 26.31 -3.58 -1.98
N ASN A 583 27.27 -3.03 -1.28
CA ASN A 583 27.69 -1.64 -1.40
C ASN A 583 29.22 -1.50 -1.32
N ASN A 584 29.75 -0.32 -1.59
CA ASN A 584 31.18 -0.05 -1.61
C ASN A 584 31.91 -0.27 -0.26
N VAL A 585 31.21 -0.61 0.81
CA VAL A 585 31.76 -0.83 2.16
C VAL A 585 31.68 -2.32 2.56
N ASN A 586 30.58 -3.00 2.20
CA ASN A 586 30.31 -4.38 2.59
C ASN A 586 29.26 -5.04 1.69
N ALA A 587 28.97 -6.34 1.95
CA ALA A 587 27.98 -7.11 1.17
C ALA A 587 26.51 -6.89 1.59
N TRP A 588 26.19 -5.91 2.41
CA TRP A 588 24.81 -5.63 2.82
C TRP A 588 24.04 -4.86 1.75
N ASN A 589 22.85 -5.35 1.46
CA ASN A 589 21.81 -4.69 0.66
C ASN A 589 20.79 -4.12 1.62
N SER A 590 20.60 -2.80 1.63
CA SER A 590 19.73 -2.14 2.62
C SER A 590 19.00 -0.96 1.99
N PHE A 591 17.66 -1.08 1.86
CA PHE A 591 16.78 -0.06 1.30
C PHE A 591 15.82 0.44 2.37
N THR A 592 15.61 1.75 2.47
CA THR A 592 14.68 2.35 3.43
C THR A 592 13.30 2.56 2.81
N GLU A 593 13.24 2.90 1.52
CA GLU A 593 11.98 3.07 0.79
C GLU A 593 12.12 2.65 -0.66
N VAL A 594 11.06 2.06 -1.23
CA VAL A 594 10.98 1.73 -2.66
C VAL A 594 9.60 2.10 -3.21
N GLN A 595 9.58 2.78 -4.35
CA GLN A 595 8.36 3.11 -5.10
C GLN A 595 8.47 2.61 -6.53
N ILE A 596 7.51 1.84 -6.98
CA ILE A 596 7.43 1.39 -8.38
C ILE A 596 6.65 2.44 -9.17
N VAL A 597 7.25 2.95 -10.25
CA VAL A 597 6.62 3.96 -11.12
C VAL A 597 5.84 3.25 -12.22
N THR A 598 4.53 3.24 -12.08
CA THR A 598 3.58 2.65 -13.02
C THR A 598 2.88 3.72 -13.85
N GLY A 599 2.29 3.34 -14.98
CA GLY A 599 1.39 4.22 -15.73
C GLY A 599 2.03 5.18 -16.74
N VAL A 600 3.36 5.09 -17.00
CA VAL A 600 4.00 5.82 -18.11
C VAL A 600 3.98 4.95 -19.35
N SER A 601 3.03 5.22 -20.25
CA SER A 601 2.87 4.46 -21.49
C SER A 601 3.82 4.92 -22.61
N CYS A 602 4.94 5.58 -22.30
CA CYS A 602 5.84 6.07 -23.34
C CYS A 602 7.31 6.21 -22.88
N VAL A 603 8.23 5.96 -23.79
CA VAL A 603 9.68 6.18 -23.58
C VAL A 603 9.94 7.67 -23.39
N PRO A 604 10.67 8.11 -22.33
CA PRO A 604 10.89 9.52 -22.02
C PRO A 604 11.45 10.36 -23.17
N ALA A 605 12.41 9.81 -23.92
CA ALA A 605 12.94 10.45 -25.14
C ALA A 605 13.18 9.40 -26.24
N ILE A 606 12.72 9.66 -27.45
CA ILE A 606 12.99 8.89 -28.68
C ILE A 606 13.37 9.85 -29.80
N ALA A 607 14.07 9.37 -30.81
CA ALA A 607 14.45 10.20 -31.97
C ALA A 607 14.28 9.49 -33.30
N SER A 608 14.32 10.22 -34.40
CA SER A 608 14.28 9.72 -35.77
C SER A 608 15.53 8.91 -36.13
N ALA A 609 16.69 9.31 -35.57
CA ALA A 609 18.00 8.68 -35.73
C ALA A 609 18.96 9.20 -34.65
N ASP A 610 20.09 8.53 -34.49
CA ASP A 610 21.24 9.02 -33.72
C ASP A 610 22.55 8.49 -34.35
N ASP A 611 23.68 9.02 -33.93
CA ASP A 611 25.03 8.63 -34.36
C ASP A 611 25.79 7.83 -33.28
N GLY A 612 25.04 7.22 -32.33
CA GLY A 612 25.56 6.62 -31.11
C GLY A 612 25.47 7.57 -29.89
N ASN A 613 25.18 8.86 -30.13
CA ASN A 613 24.76 9.79 -29.07
C ASN A 613 23.25 9.73 -28.94
N VAL A 614 22.78 8.88 -28.02
CA VAL A 614 21.38 8.44 -27.89
C VAL A 614 20.42 9.51 -27.37
N PRO A 615 19.09 9.40 -27.63
CA PRO A 615 18.10 10.39 -27.19
C PRO A 615 18.04 10.61 -25.68
N ALA A 616 18.38 9.62 -24.88
CA ALA A 616 18.35 9.72 -23.41
C ALA A 616 19.33 10.77 -22.85
N ASN A 617 20.40 11.07 -23.59
CA ASN A 617 21.42 12.05 -23.18
C ASN A 617 20.88 13.50 -23.06
N VAL A 618 19.70 13.80 -23.60
CA VAL A 618 19.11 15.15 -23.41
C VAL A 618 18.30 15.29 -22.11
N LEU A 619 18.30 14.27 -21.26
CA LEU A 619 17.55 14.22 -20.00
C LEU A 619 18.42 13.81 -18.80
N ASP A 620 19.75 13.70 -18.96
CA ASP A 620 20.67 13.19 -17.94
C ASP A 620 21.29 14.31 -17.05
N ASN A 621 20.99 15.58 -17.35
CA ASN A 621 21.53 16.79 -16.72
C ASN A 621 23.06 16.93 -16.85
N ASP A 622 23.69 16.27 -17.85
CA ASP A 622 25.10 16.41 -18.16
C ASP A 622 25.30 17.12 -19.52
N LEU A 623 25.73 18.36 -19.50
CA LEU A 623 26.00 19.14 -20.70
C LEU A 623 27.19 18.63 -21.55
N ASN A 624 27.90 17.61 -21.07
CA ASN A 624 29.00 16.96 -21.83
C ASN A 624 28.48 15.81 -22.69
N THR A 625 27.31 15.29 -22.45
CA THR A 625 26.61 14.31 -23.29
C THR A 625 25.68 15.01 -24.27
N ARG A 626 25.18 14.34 -25.28
CA ARG A 626 24.23 14.89 -26.24
C ARG A 626 23.46 13.82 -26.99
N TRP A 627 22.36 14.20 -27.59
CA TRP A 627 21.80 13.54 -28.79
C TRP A 627 22.32 14.21 -30.05
N SER A 628 22.60 13.44 -31.10
CA SER A 628 23.03 13.97 -32.40
C SER A 628 22.47 13.16 -33.56
N ALA A 629 21.91 13.84 -34.58
CA ALA A 629 21.48 13.23 -35.82
C ALA A 629 21.78 14.15 -37.03
N ASN A 630 22.24 13.57 -38.15
CA ASN A 630 22.59 14.31 -39.35
C ASN A 630 21.41 14.33 -40.33
N GLY A 631 21.03 15.45 -40.86
CA GLY A 631 20.00 15.67 -41.87
C GLY A 631 18.97 16.71 -41.47
N ASN A 632 18.31 17.28 -42.50
CA ASN A 632 17.14 18.13 -42.31
C ASN A 632 15.94 17.29 -41.86
N TRP A 633 15.10 17.81 -40.99
CA TRP A 633 13.90 17.15 -40.43
C TRP A 633 14.19 15.98 -39.49
N GLN A 634 15.41 15.83 -39.00
CA GLN A 634 15.68 14.93 -37.89
C GLN A 634 14.99 15.47 -36.62
N TRP A 635 14.38 14.55 -35.85
CA TRP A 635 13.63 14.97 -34.68
C TRP A 635 13.98 14.14 -33.44
N ILE A 636 13.83 14.81 -32.29
CA ILE A 636 13.77 14.19 -30.98
C ILE A 636 12.42 14.48 -30.35
N GLN A 637 11.83 13.48 -29.71
CA GLN A 637 10.51 13.57 -29.09
C GLN A 637 10.59 13.18 -27.62
N LEU A 638 10.05 14.03 -26.77
CA LEU A 638 9.92 13.82 -25.34
C LEU A 638 8.50 13.39 -25.00
N CYS A 639 8.36 12.44 -24.06
CA CYS A 639 7.09 12.06 -23.48
C CYS A 639 6.95 12.61 -22.06
N LEU A 640 5.83 13.25 -21.78
CA LEU A 640 5.53 13.88 -20.51
C LEU A 640 4.81 12.93 -19.52
N GLY A 641 4.56 11.68 -19.94
CA GLY A 641 3.83 10.70 -19.18
C GLY A 641 2.31 10.87 -19.23
N GLU A 642 1.85 12.08 -19.10
CA GLU A 642 0.42 12.49 -19.12
C GLU A 642 0.24 13.73 -20.00
N THR A 643 -1.01 14.08 -20.32
CA THR A 643 -1.33 15.31 -21.04
C THR A 643 -1.09 16.51 -20.15
N LYS A 644 -0.21 17.42 -20.59
CA LYS A 644 0.13 18.68 -19.90
C LYS A 644 -0.06 19.88 -20.80
N THR A 645 -0.27 21.06 -20.23
CA THR A 645 -0.20 22.31 -20.97
C THR A 645 1.27 22.72 -21.11
N VAL A 646 1.78 22.66 -22.33
CA VAL A 646 3.18 22.99 -22.68
C VAL A 646 3.22 24.43 -23.19
N SER A 647 4.05 25.27 -22.57
CA SER A 647 4.19 26.70 -22.89
C SER A 647 5.55 27.08 -23.47
N GLY A 648 6.50 26.13 -23.50
CA GLY A 648 7.83 26.37 -24.02
C GLY A 648 8.75 25.16 -23.87
N VAL A 649 9.96 25.30 -24.40
CA VAL A 649 11.07 24.38 -24.21
C VAL A 649 12.33 25.15 -23.82
N LYS A 650 13.20 24.50 -23.04
CA LYS A 650 14.57 24.97 -22.83
C LYS A 650 15.51 23.95 -23.46
N ILE A 651 16.44 24.44 -24.27
CA ILE A 651 17.37 23.57 -25.00
C ILE A 651 18.80 24.10 -24.84
N ALA A 652 19.71 23.19 -24.48
CA ALA A 652 21.14 23.43 -24.54
C ALA A 652 21.71 22.79 -25.80
N PHE A 653 22.46 23.54 -26.57
CA PHE A 653 22.96 23.13 -27.87
C PHE A 653 24.46 22.79 -27.81
N PHE A 654 24.83 21.66 -28.40
CA PHE A 654 26.26 21.29 -28.55
C PHE A 654 27.00 22.34 -29.41
N SER A 655 28.08 22.91 -28.88
CA SER A 655 28.80 24.06 -29.49
C SER A 655 27.86 25.27 -29.76
N GLY A 656 26.82 25.44 -28.94
CA GLY A 656 25.85 26.55 -29.05
C GLY A 656 26.44 27.95 -28.87
N ASN A 657 27.68 28.04 -28.38
CA ASN A 657 28.44 29.31 -28.28
C ASN A 657 29.23 29.67 -29.56
N THR A 658 29.18 28.85 -30.60
CA THR A 658 29.94 29.06 -31.83
C THR A 658 29.08 28.91 -33.09
N ARG A 659 27.87 28.35 -32.99
CA ARG A 659 26.96 28.14 -34.12
C ARG A 659 25.51 28.23 -33.68
N THR A 660 24.63 28.66 -34.56
CA THR A 660 23.20 28.70 -34.33
C THR A 660 22.54 27.40 -34.86
N SER A 661 21.55 26.90 -34.17
CA SER A 661 20.72 25.74 -34.60
C SER A 661 19.32 26.25 -34.95
N THR A 662 18.72 25.71 -36.01
CA THR A 662 17.34 26.05 -36.43
C THR A 662 16.43 24.84 -36.22
N PHE A 663 15.22 25.06 -35.67
CA PHE A 663 14.29 23.98 -35.33
C PHE A 663 12.83 24.44 -35.21
N ASP A 664 11.91 23.46 -35.26
CA ASP A 664 10.48 23.62 -34.97
C ASP A 664 10.11 22.87 -33.72
N VAL A 665 8.98 23.25 -33.09
CA VAL A 665 8.40 22.51 -31.96
C VAL A 665 6.98 22.07 -32.29
N LYS A 666 6.66 20.79 -32.02
CA LYS A 666 5.32 20.22 -32.17
C LYS A 666 4.85 19.62 -30.84
N VAL A 667 3.55 19.75 -30.55
CA VAL A 667 2.91 19.24 -29.31
C VAL A 667 1.63 18.49 -29.67
N GLY A 668 1.32 17.41 -28.96
CA GLY A 668 0.07 16.68 -29.13
C GLY A 668 -0.03 15.43 -28.24
N ASN A 669 -1.19 14.78 -28.28
CA ASN A 669 -1.47 13.57 -27.49
C ASN A 669 -1.22 12.26 -28.26
N ASP A 670 -1.05 12.35 -29.58
CA ASP A 670 -0.78 11.23 -30.48
C ASP A 670 0.48 11.54 -31.30
N THR A 671 1.43 10.62 -31.34
CA THR A 671 2.71 10.76 -32.06
C THR A 671 2.56 10.88 -33.57
N SER A 672 1.45 10.41 -34.13
CA SER A 672 1.12 10.53 -35.55
C SER A 672 0.46 11.87 -35.92
N ASN A 673 -0.10 12.59 -34.93
CA ASN A 673 -0.88 13.82 -35.16
C ASN A 673 -0.45 14.94 -34.20
N LEU A 674 0.81 15.38 -34.31
CA LEU A 674 1.35 16.49 -33.52
C LEU A 674 1.12 17.83 -34.24
N VAL A 675 0.62 18.82 -33.48
CA VAL A 675 0.40 20.17 -33.97
C VAL A 675 1.67 20.99 -33.83
N THR A 676 2.07 21.70 -34.91
CA THR A 676 3.22 22.62 -34.84
C THR A 676 2.83 23.86 -34.01
N VAL A 677 3.57 24.12 -32.92
CA VAL A 677 3.32 25.24 -31.99
C VAL A 677 4.32 26.36 -32.18
N ALA A 678 5.48 26.08 -32.78
CA ALA A 678 6.47 27.07 -33.14
C ALA A 678 7.30 26.58 -34.33
N THR A 679 7.67 27.46 -35.26
CA THR A 679 8.47 27.19 -36.46
C THR A 679 9.66 28.15 -36.56
N GLY A 680 10.77 27.67 -37.15
CA GLY A 680 11.92 28.50 -37.49
C GLY A 680 12.59 29.11 -36.30
N LEU A 681 12.51 28.51 -35.13
CA LEU A 681 13.24 28.94 -33.91
C LEU A 681 14.74 28.80 -34.15
N VAL A 682 15.50 29.79 -33.66
CA VAL A 682 16.97 29.86 -33.84
C VAL A 682 17.63 30.05 -32.48
N SER A 683 18.64 29.25 -32.16
CA SER A 683 19.44 29.45 -30.95
C SER A 683 20.34 30.66 -31.05
N SER A 684 20.77 31.21 -29.91
CA SER A 684 21.55 32.45 -29.84
C SER A 684 22.90 32.37 -30.55
N GLY A 685 23.53 31.22 -30.62
CA GLY A 685 24.89 31.04 -31.12
C GLY A 685 25.98 31.55 -30.17
N THR A 686 25.59 31.91 -28.94
CA THR A 686 26.49 32.55 -27.95
C THR A 686 26.59 31.82 -26.63
N SER A 687 25.83 30.75 -26.43
CA SER A 687 25.72 30.00 -25.17
C SER A 687 25.67 28.49 -25.37
N THR A 688 26.27 27.76 -24.45
CA THR A 688 26.11 26.29 -24.30
C THR A 688 25.14 25.95 -23.16
N ALA A 689 24.59 26.94 -22.45
CA ALA A 689 23.60 26.78 -21.42
C ALA A 689 22.18 26.63 -22.01
N LEU A 690 21.22 26.21 -21.19
CA LEU A 690 19.82 26.15 -21.58
C LEU A 690 19.26 27.50 -22.04
N GLU A 691 18.85 27.58 -23.27
CA GLU A 691 18.14 28.72 -23.86
C GLU A 691 16.63 28.47 -23.85
N THR A 692 15.81 29.48 -23.54
CA THR A 692 14.35 29.35 -23.39
C THR A 692 13.63 29.80 -24.66
N PHE A 693 12.72 28.96 -25.16
CA PHE A 693 11.87 29.22 -26.32
C PHE A 693 10.40 29.05 -25.91
N ASN A 694 9.69 30.16 -25.76
CA ASN A 694 8.28 30.20 -25.37
C ASN A 694 7.39 30.23 -26.61
N PHE A 695 6.21 29.62 -26.53
CA PHE A 695 5.17 29.63 -27.56
C PHE A 695 3.77 29.67 -26.92
N THR A 696 2.74 29.87 -27.75
CA THR A 696 1.35 29.80 -27.27
C THR A 696 1.09 28.44 -26.62
N PRO A 697 0.60 28.38 -25.35
CA PRO A 697 0.40 27.14 -24.66
C PRO A 697 -0.48 26.16 -25.44
N ALA A 698 -0.04 24.90 -25.53
CA ALA A 698 -0.73 23.83 -26.21
C ALA A 698 -0.81 22.58 -25.31
N SER A 699 -1.94 21.87 -25.36
CA SER A 699 -2.16 20.64 -24.58
C SER A 699 -1.57 19.43 -25.30
N GLY A 700 -0.72 18.65 -24.62
CA GLY A 700 -0.14 17.45 -25.20
C GLY A 700 0.66 16.59 -24.23
N LYS A 701 0.70 15.29 -24.54
CA LYS A 701 1.53 14.30 -23.88
C LYS A 701 2.94 14.20 -24.48
N TYR A 702 3.08 14.59 -25.75
CA TYR A 702 4.33 14.52 -26.51
C TYR A 702 4.76 15.90 -26.96
N VAL A 703 6.08 16.16 -26.84
CA VAL A 703 6.75 17.35 -27.38
C VAL A 703 7.83 16.88 -28.33
N ARG A 704 7.74 17.25 -29.61
CA ARG A 704 8.73 16.90 -30.64
C ARG A 704 9.47 18.15 -31.10
N ILE A 705 10.79 18.10 -31.04
CA ILE A 705 11.69 19.13 -31.60
C ILE A 705 12.18 18.60 -32.94
N VAL A 706 11.92 19.32 -34.00
CA VAL A 706 12.30 18.96 -35.39
C VAL A 706 13.44 19.86 -35.80
N GLY A 707 14.63 19.32 -35.99
CA GLY A 707 15.83 20.07 -36.33
C GLY A 707 16.04 20.26 -37.83
N HIS A 708 16.54 21.41 -38.19
CA HIS A 708 16.90 21.81 -39.56
C HIS A 708 18.40 22.02 -39.75
N GLY A 709 19.22 21.47 -38.87
CA GLY A 709 20.67 21.63 -38.83
C GLY A 709 21.12 22.89 -38.09
N ASN A 710 22.34 23.30 -38.35
CA ASN A 710 22.97 24.45 -37.71
C ASN A 710 23.68 25.34 -38.77
N SER A 711 24.17 26.49 -38.37
CA SER A 711 24.80 27.48 -39.30
C SER A 711 26.02 26.94 -40.06
N SER A 712 26.57 25.78 -39.64
CA SER A 712 27.75 25.18 -40.23
C SER A 712 27.46 23.94 -41.09
N ASN A 713 26.41 23.16 -40.72
CA ASN A 713 26.09 21.89 -41.39
C ASN A 713 24.68 21.37 -41.00
N LEU A 714 24.28 20.17 -41.51
CA LEU A 714 22.97 19.59 -41.25
C LEU A 714 22.87 18.79 -39.94
N TRP A 715 23.86 18.84 -39.04
CA TRP A 715 23.79 18.15 -37.74
C TRP A 715 22.87 18.88 -36.78
N ASN A 716 21.98 18.12 -36.15
CA ASN A 716 21.16 18.51 -35.04
C ASN A 716 21.74 17.89 -33.78
N SER A 717 22.18 18.70 -32.82
CA SER A 717 22.91 18.20 -31.64
C SER A 717 22.49 19.01 -30.41
N TYR A 718 21.76 18.34 -29.49
CA TYR A 718 21.25 18.92 -28.24
C TYR A 718 21.90 18.22 -27.05
N THR A 719 22.41 18.98 -26.06
CA THR A 719 22.99 18.42 -24.85
C THR A 719 21.97 18.24 -23.75
N GLU A 720 20.99 19.15 -23.63
CA GLU A 720 19.89 19.04 -22.69
C GLU A 720 18.60 19.63 -23.25
N VAL A 721 17.46 19.03 -22.87
CA VAL A 721 16.12 19.53 -23.21
C VAL A 721 15.20 19.45 -22.00
N GLN A 722 14.58 20.59 -21.66
CA GLN A 722 13.57 20.68 -20.62
C GLN A 722 12.26 21.20 -21.22
N VAL A 723 11.13 20.61 -20.90
CA VAL A 723 9.80 21.07 -21.33
C VAL A 723 9.23 22.00 -20.24
N ILE A 724 8.81 23.20 -20.64
CA ILE A 724 8.12 24.13 -19.75
C ILE A 724 6.63 23.80 -19.79
N THR A 725 6.16 23.19 -18.73
CA THR A 725 4.73 22.94 -18.56
C THR A 725 4.17 23.97 -17.59
N SER A 726 3.11 24.66 -17.98
CA SER A 726 2.24 25.30 -17.00
C SER A 726 1.40 24.16 -16.39
N GLY A 727 1.57 23.90 -15.08
CA GLY A 727 0.46 23.35 -14.33
C GLY A 727 -0.74 24.24 -14.61
N ALA A 728 -1.96 23.68 -14.71
CA ALA A 728 -3.17 24.46 -14.97
C ALA A 728 -3.04 25.79 -14.23
N LEU A 729 -3.06 26.90 -14.96
CA LEU A 729 -3.20 28.21 -14.38
C LEU A 729 -4.60 28.27 -13.74
N MET A 730 -4.76 27.69 -12.59
CA MET A 730 -5.34 28.46 -11.51
C MET A 730 -4.45 29.69 -11.45
N ALA A 731 -5.01 30.84 -11.81
CA ALA A 731 -4.33 32.10 -11.57
C ALA A 731 -3.73 32.01 -10.16
N LYS A 732 -2.41 31.87 -10.09
CA LYS A 732 -1.69 32.05 -8.84
C LYS A 732 -1.93 33.52 -8.53
N SER A 733 -3.04 33.80 -7.87
CA SER A 733 -3.11 34.92 -6.96
C SER A 733 -1.80 34.78 -6.20
N ALA A 734 -0.90 35.76 -6.34
CA ALA A 734 0.39 35.74 -5.70
C ALA A 734 0.17 35.22 -4.29
N ALA A 735 0.72 34.05 -3.96
CA ALA A 735 0.55 33.46 -2.66
C ALA A 735 0.94 34.57 -1.70
N PRO A 736 0.08 35.02 -0.78
CA PRO A 736 0.49 35.99 0.21
C PRO A 736 1.69 35.34 0.88
N ALA A 737 2.84 36.07 0.90
CA ALA A 737 4.09 35.54 1.45
C ALA A 737 3.78 34.83 2.76
N GLU A 738 4.24 33.59 2.91
CA GLU A 738 4.04 32.78 4.11
C GLU A 738 4.32 33.64 5.34
N THR A 739 3.46 33.50 6.36
CA THR A 739 3.67 34.22 7.62
C THR A 739 4.92 33.61 8.26
N GLN A 740 6.07 34.27 8.10
CA GLN A 740 7.34 33.83 8.67
C GLN A 740 7.25 33.86 10.20
N LEU A 741 7.68 32.77 10.86
CA LEU A 741 7.87 32.75 12.30
C LEU A 741 9.33 33.03 12.65
N ASP A 742 9.58 34.17 13.33
CA ASP A 742 10.90 34.51 13.86
C ASP A 742 10.97 34.07 15.31
N VAL A 743 11.95 33.22 15.66
CA VAL A 743 12.12 32.66 17.02
C VAL A 743 13.47 33.13 17.57
N TYR A 744 13.47 33.90 18.70
CA TYR A 744 14.68 34.43 19.32
C TYR A 744 14.53 34.55 20.86
N PRO A 745 15.57 34.15 21.64
CA PRO A 745 16.80 33.50 21.22
C PRO A 745 16.57 32.03 20.76
N ASN A 746 17.40 31.59 19.80
CA ASN A 746 17.43 30.20 19.37
C ASN A 746 18.88 29.84 19.02
N PRO A 747 19.61 29.03 19.81
CA PRO A 747 19.12 28.17 20.89
C PRO A 747 18.49 28.91 22.06
N ALA A 748 17.47 28.29 22.67
CA ALA A 748 16.65 28.84 23.70
C ALA A 748 17.06 28.33 25.10
N GLY A 749 17.06 29.23 26.10
CA GLY A 749 17.11 28.87 27.50
C GLY A 749 15.72 28.44 28.05
N PRO A 750 15.37 28.78 29.31
CA PRO A 750 14.08 28.45 29.89
C PRO A 750 12.88 29.11 29.19
N GLN A 751 13.12 30.04 28.28
CA GLN A 751 12.08 30.74 27.51
C GLN A 751 12.67 31.25 26.17
N THR A 752 11.83 31.32 25.13
CA THR A 752 12.12 32.02 23.87
C THR A 752 10.94 32.91 23.47
N THR A 753 11.10 33.70 22.46
CA THR A 753 10.06 34.60 21.92
C THR A 753 9.81 34.23 20.47
N VAL A 754 8.55 34.12 20.07
CA VAL A 754 8.15 33.98 18.66
C VAL A 754 7.43 35.23 18.20
N SER A 755 7.76 35.71 17.02
CA SER A 755 7.04 36.80 16.37
C SER A 755 6.61 36.43 14.95
N PHE A 756 5.46 36.98 14.52
CA PHE A 756 4.90 36.82 13.18
C PHE A 756 4.03 38.02 12.81
N THR A 757 3.79 38.21 11.50
CA THR A 757 3.00 39.35 11.02
C THR A 757 1.79 38.84 10.24
N LEU A 758 0.58 39.27 10.63
CA LEU A 758 -0.65 39.02 9.89
C LEU A 758 -0.95 40.16 8.93
N LYS A 759 -1.23 39.86 7.67
CA LYS A 759 -1.58 40.89 6.66
C LYS A 759 -3.02 41.38 6.81
N GLN A 760 -3.91 40.57 7.37
CA GLN A 760 -5.32 40.87 7.65
C GLN A 760 -5.73 40.24 8.96
N PRO A 761 -6.81 40.72 9.60
CA PRO A 761 -7.32 40.08 10.82
C PRO A 761 -7.66 38.60 10.54
N ALA A 762 -7.18 37.68 11.41
CA ALA A 762 -7.34 36.23 11.22
C ALA A 762 -7.49 35.51 12.56
N ARG A 763 -8.14 34.35 12.54
CA ARG A 763 -8.14 33.44 13.67
C ARG A 763 -6.91 32.56 13.58
N VAL A 764 -6.06 32.63 14.59
CA VAL A 764 -4.77 31.91 14.59
C VAL A 764 -4.64 31.03 15.84
N MET A 765 -3.85 29.97 15.70
CA MET A 765 -3.48 29.08 16.80
C MET A 765 -1.98 28.76 16.67
N LEU A 766 -1.23 29.00 17.76
CA LEU A 766 0.20 28.74 17.83
C LEU A 766 0.45 27.65 18.86
N ASN A 767 0.98 26.51 18.41
CA ASN A 767 1.24 25.32 19.23
C ASN A 767 2.71 24.94 19.22
N LEU A 768 3.16 24.34 20.33
CA LEU A 768 4.49 23.72 20.48
C LEU A 768 4.36 22.20 20.40
N TYR A 769 5.25 21.58 19.62
CA TYR A 769 5.36 20.14 19.41
C TYR A 769 6.81 19.68 19.61
N ASP A 770 7.03 18.42 19.98
CA ASP A 770 8.34 17.80 19.86
C ASP A 770 8.66 17.40 18.41
N VAL A 771 9.88 16.91 18.17
CA VAL A 771 10.31 16.53 16.79
C VAL A 771 9.59 15.28 16.27
N SER A 772 8.94 14.51 17.12
CA SER A 772 8.09 13.37 16.69
C SER A 772 6.68 13.82 16.27
N GLY A 773 6.36 15.12 16.40
CA GLY A 773 5.04 15.69 16.09
C GLY A 773 4.06 15.61 17.25
N ARG A 774 4.47 15.15 18.44
CA ARG A 774 3.61 15.09 19.62
C ARG A 774 3.35 16.51 20.15
N PHE A 775 2.07 16.85 20.34
CA PHE A 775 1.65 18.11 20.94
C PHE A 775 2.17 18.25 22.38
N ILE A 776 2.79 19.39 22.69
CA ILE A 776 3.27 19.71 24.04
C ILE A 776 2.32 20.69 24.70
N ARG A 777 2.06 21.83 24.04
CA ARG A 777 1.12 22.83 24.57
C ARG A 777 0.65 23.83 23.53
N ASN A 778 -0.48 24.47 23.80
CA ASN A 778 -0.92 25.68 23.11
C ASN A 778 -0.20 26.89 23.68
N ILE A 779 0.39 27.72 22.81
CA ILE A 779 1.04 28.97 23.21
C ILE A 779 0.04 30.14 23.19
N MET A 780 -0.79 30.16 22.13
CA MET A 780 -1.88 31.12 22.02
C MET A 780 -2.89 30.68 20.97
N GLY A 781 -4.16 31.13 21.11
CA GLY A 781 -5.23 30.93 20.13
C GLY A 781 -6.26 32.02 20.22
N GLY A 782 -6.73 32.52 19.10
CA GLY A 782 -7.76 33.55 19.05
C GLY A 782 -7.78 34.34 17.74
N LYS A 783 -8.71 35.31 17.65
CA LYS A 783 -8.77 36.24 16.54
C LYS A 783 -7.82 37.41 16.81
N LEU A 784 -6.88 37.62 15.91
CA LEU A 784 -5.91 38.70 15.99
C LEU A 784 -6.13 39.73 14.86
N PRO A 785 -5.87 41.02 15.11
CA PRO A 785 -5.88 42.05 14.06
C PRO A 785 -4.70 41.88 13.09
N ALA A 786 -4.73 42.60 11.98
CA ALA A 786 -3.55 42.74 11.10
C ALA A 786 -2.41 43.44 11.86
N GLY A 787 -1.17 43.04 11.59
CA GLY A 787 0.03 43.59 12.22
C GLY A 787 0.98 42.58 12.79
N LYS A 788 2.05 43.02 13.42
CA LYS A 788 3.06 42.18 14.06
C LYS A 788 2.59 41.74 15.45
N HIS A 789 2.73 40.43 15.72
CA HIS A 789 2.40 39.80 16.99
C HIS A 789 3.63 39.10 17.57
N THR A 790 3.76 39.14 18.90
CA THR A 790 4.92 38.61 19.62
C THR A 790 4.47 37.89 20.88
N TYR A 791 4.89 36.64 21.09
CA TYR A 791 4.51 35.81 22.22
C TYR A 791 5.73 35.15 22.87
N ALA A 792 5.74 35.09 24.19
CA ALA A 792 6.71 34.31 24.96
C ALA A 792 6.36 32.83 24.90
N VAL A 793 7.36 31.99 24.64
CA VAL A 793 7.23 30.54 24.65
C VAL A 793 8.01 29.99 25.83
N PRO A 794 7.32 29.61 26.95
CA PRO A 794 7.99 29.05 28.12
C PRO A 794 8.48 27.64 27.79
N LEU A 795 9.72 27.35 28.20
CA LEU A 795 10.41 26.07 27.94
C LEU A 795 11.02 25.50 29.22
N SER A 796 10.75 26.07 30.39
CA SER A 796 11.36 25.66 31.68
C SER A 796 11.05 24.21 32.07
N ASP A 797 9.93 23.71 31.63
CA ASP A 797 9.37 22.39 31.94
C ASP A 797 9.47 21.37 30.78
N VAL A 798 10.16 21.72 29.72
CA VAL A 798 10.49 20.78 28.64
C VAL A 798 11.99 20.46 28.65
N SER A 799 12.37 19.22 28.33
CA SER A 799 13.78 18.78 28.30
C SER A 799 14.61 19.47 27.23
N SER A 800 15.94 19.47 27.36
CA SER A 800 16.83 19.92 26.30
C SER A 800 16.60 19.11 25.02
N GLY A 801 16.52 19.78 23.87
CA GLY A 801 16.20 19.12 22.60
C GLY A 801 15.65 20.08 21.55
N ASN A 802 15.23 19.53 20.41
CA ASN A 802 14.62 20.29 19.31
C ASN A 802 13.08 20.19 19.38
N TYR A 803 12.42 21.31 19.06
CA TYR A 803 10.97 21.47 19.09
C TYR A 803 10.47 22.21 17.87
N LEU A 804 9.20 22.04 17.53
CA LEU A 804 8.51 22.71 16.43
C LEU A 804 7.42 23.64 16.98
N LEU A 805 7.44 24.91 16.57
CA LEU A 805 6.31 25.81 16.68
C LEU A 805 5.49 25.76 15.39
N ILE A 806 4.21 25.53 15.49
CA ILE A 806 3.29 25.53 14.35
C ILE A 806 2.23 26.60 14.57
N LEU A 807 2.23 27.60 13.69
CA LEU A 807 1.18 28.61 13.60
C LEU A 807 0.17 28.17 12.54
N ASN A 808 -1.05 27.93 12.95
CA ASN A 808 -2.19 27.73 12.07
C ASN A 808 -2.92 29.08 11.92
N ASN A 809 -2.97 29.58 10.71
CA ASN A 809 -3.66 30.81 10.32
C ASN A 809 -4.78 30.43 9.32
N GLU A 810 -5.99 30.17 9.85
CA GLU A 810 -7.14 29.78 9.03
C GLU A 810 -6.86 28.62 8.06
N GLY A 811 -6.17 27.56 8.54
CA GLY A 811 -5.80 26.39 7.75
C GLY A 811 -4.43 26.48 7.05
N LYS A 812 -3.79 27.64 7.04
CA LYS A 812 -2.41 27.81 6.54
C LYS A 812 -1.43 27.61 7.68
N LEU A 813 -0.50 26.68 7.52
CA LEU A 813 0.49 26.33 8.53
C LEU A 813 1.82 27.03 8.23
N SER A 814 2.40 27.67 9.27
CA SER A 814 3.77 28.19 9.24
C SER A 814 4.55 27.57 10.40
N THR A 815 5.78 27.15 10.17
CA THR A 815 6.59 26.43 11.15
C THR A 815 7.82 27.21 11.55
N GLY A 816 8.15 27.16 12.85
CA GLY A 816 9.41 27.67 13.43
C GLY A 816 10.10 26.56 14.23
N ARG A 817 11.41 26.49 14.21
CA ARG A 817 12.17 25.51 15.01
C ARG A 817 12.74 26.15 16.27
N ILE A 818 12.72 25.43 17.38
CA ILE A 818 13.36 25.79 18.63
C ILE A 818 14.40 24.72 18.98
N SER A 819 15.63 25.14 19.26
CA SER A 819 16.64 24.28 19.90
C SER A 819 16.77 24.71 21.35
N ARG A 820 16.32 23.88 22.30
CA ARG A 820 16.46 24.14 23.72
C ARG A 820 17.77 23.55 24.26
N GLN A 821 18.57 24.37 24.93
CA GLN A 821 19.79 23.96 25.65
C GLN A 821 19.50 23.54 27.08
#